data_a7058feec397034e3085a4fea11287d6
#
_entry.id   a7058feec397034e3085a4fea11287d6
#
_cell.length_a   1.000
_cell.length_b   1.000
_cell.length_c   1.000
_cell.angle_alpha   90.00
_cell.angle_beta   90.00
_cell.angle_gamma   90.00
#
_symmetry.space_group_name_H-M   'P 1'
#
loop_
_entity.id
_entity.type
_entity.pdbx_description
1 polymer ?
#
loop_
_entity_poly.entity_id
_entity_poly.type
_entity_poly.pdbx_seq_one_letter_code
_entity_poly.pdbx_strand_id
1 'polypeptide(L)'
;MQKLIIRLFFILASAAFANVHGQNITFNHLTTDDGLSQFSVNSLYVDENGILWIGTREGLNRYNGEDIKTYKLRKNDPNSLFCNTVSRIVGNHNERIYLLCTEGVAEFNLSTQKFTTLLQGNISSIYYNNGLFIGKKNEVYRYNEETGNFDLYYQLPGENLEIICMHIYKGYLWMGTTTNGVYRLDIDKKELTHPIKKGNITSFYRDSEGELWIGSWEEGLFHVKTDGKIENFRYDAKNPHSLSSNFVRACCEDNLGNIWIGTFNGLNRYNKSTGLFQNHTANDIQTDGLTHSSIWCIVKDNQGTLWLGTYFGGVNYFNPEYEIYTRYSYSSNEKKGLSNPVVGRTIEDKNGNLWIGTEGGGLNYYNRRTREFKWYRPQEGRNSISHNNVKALYYDADKEIIWIGTHLGGLNKLDIRSGHFTHYRMEGNNPQSLPSDIIRDITPYKDLLIIATQNGVCLFNPANGQCRQLFKDSKEGKSIKMVADVVFDSEGTLWIAATGEGVFSYRFDTRKLTNYRHDAANPNSLSNNNVNNITQDSKGNLWFSTSGSGLDLYRPETNDFENFDKGKNGLASDCIYETQESPTSGKLLLITNEGFSIFDYRNKDFNNYSAENGFPLTAVNENALCVTRDGEIFLGGVQGMISFHEMELNFTPKPYKIILSRLIVNGQEIHVGDETGILQRSLCHTEEITLDADQTMFSIEFATSNYIPANKDDIIYKLEGFSNEWTSTRGLHTITYTNLNAGTYKLLIKPEGKDESLCPQVPLIIHVLPPYYKTTLAYFIYFIITGVVLWYSVRAYKSRIKLRESLKYEQKHIQDVEALNQSKLRFFTNISHEFRTPLTLIVAQVETLLQLQNFTPAIYNKILGIYKNSIQLRELITELLDFRKQEQGHMKIKVGPHNIVNFLYENYLLFLEYASAKQINFNFEKGTDELEVWYDQKQMQKVINNLLSNAIKHTEAEDTITLSVKKEENNVVIRVKDTGSGIDAKEIDKIFDRFYQ
;
A
#
# COMPACT_ATOMS: atom_id res chain seq x y z
N MET A 1 -8.67 31.03 -46.36
CA MET A 1 -8.36 29.65 -46.76
C MET A 1 -7.45 28.91 -45.75
N GLN A 2 -6.27 29.45 -45.43
CA GLN A 2 -5.37 28.78 -44.44
C GLN A 2 -5.99 28.53 -43.06
N LYS A 3 -6.74 29.47 -42.48
CA LYS A 3 -7.43 29.27 -41.18
C LYS A 3 -8.57 28.24 -41.25
N LEU A 4 -9.15 28.05 -42.43
CA LEU A 4 -10.17 27.04 -42.63
C LEU A 4 -9.54 25.62 -42.78
N ILE A 5 -8.42 25.58 -43.46
CA ILE A 5 -7.62 24.32 -43.61
C ILE A 5 -7.05 23.88 -42.28
N ILE A 6 -6.56 24.79 -41.44
CA ILE A 6 -6.06 24.51 -40.11
C ILE A 6 -7.20 24.04 -39.19
N ARG A 7 -8.38 24.64 -39.26
CA ARG A 7 -9.57 24.18 -38.53
C ARG A 7 -10.08 22.83 -39.06
N LEU A 8 -10.07 22.59 -40.36
CA LEU A 8 -10.38 21.26 -40.92
C LEU A 8 -9.35 20.22 -40.54
N PHE A 9 -8.08 20.56 -40.46
CA PHE A 9 -7.02 19.66 -40.00
C PHE A 9 -7.12 19.36 -38.50
N PHE A 10 -7.48 20.34 -37.68
CA PHE A 10 -7.79 20.11 -36.26
C PHE A 10 -9.09 19.31 -36.05
N ILE A 11 -10.12 19.50 -36.87
CA ILE A 11 -11.34 18.70 -36.82
C ILE A 11 -11.11 17.28 -37.36
N LEU A 12 -10.29 17.11 -38.39
CA LEU A 12 -9.90 15.77 -38.90
C LEU A 12 -8.91 15.08 -37.96
N ALA A 13 -8.00 15.81 -37.31
CA ALA A 13 -7.14 15.25 -36.28
C ALA A 13 -7.94 14.86 -35.01
N SER A 14 -8.89 15.72 -34.58
CA SER A 14 -9.77 15.35 -33.45
C SER A 14 -10.76 14.22 -33.79
N ALA A 15 -11.17 14.09 -35.05
CA ALA A 15 -12.00 12.95 -35.52
C ALA A 15 -11.19 11.64 -35.68
N ALA A 16 -9.88 11.74 -35.90
CA ALA A 16 -8.99 10.57 -35.92
C ALA A 16 -8.66 10.04 -34.52
N PHE A 17 -8.79 10.88 -33.47
CA PHE A 17 -8.61 10.48 -32.08
C PHE A 17 -9.92 10.05 -31.36
N ALA A 18 -11.05 10.11 -32.03
CA ALA A 18 -12.31 9.55 -31.51
C ALA A 18 -12.40 8.02 -31.75
N ASN A 19 -11.32 7.30 -31.54
CA ASN A 19 -11.38 5.86 -31.32
C ASN A 19 -11.97 5.64 -29.92
N VAL A 20 -13.25 5.29 -29.86
CA VAL A 20 -13.89 4.79 -28.65
C VAL A 20 -13.15 3.50 -28.25
N HIS A 21 -12.14 3.66 -27.42
CA HIS A 21 -11.44 2.56 -26.82
C HIS A 21 -12.41 1.90 -25.85
N GLY A 22 -12.70 0.63 -26.05
CA GLY A 22 -13.26 -0.22 -25.00
C GLY A 22 -12.16 -0.43 -23.95
N GLN A 23 -11.87 0.60 -23.16
CA GLN A 23 -10.96 0.49 -22.04
C GLN A 23 -11.60 -0.44 -21.01
N ASN A 24 -10.90 -1.50 -20.64
CA ASN A 24 -11.23 -2.23 -19.42
C ASN A 24 -10.88 -1.31 -18.26
N ILE A 25 -11.90 -0.73 -17.63
CA ILE A 25 -11.72 0.14 -16.46
C ILE A 25 -11.16 -0.69 -15.31
N THR A 26 -10.18 -0.13 -14.64
CA THR A 26 -9.66 -0.67 -13.38
C THR A 26 -10.44 -0.09 -12.22
N PHE A 27 -11.11 -0.94 -11.47
CA PHE A 27 -11.82 -0.54 -10.26
C PHE A 27 -10.98 -0.82 -9.02
N ASN A 28 -10.93 0.15 -8.12
CA ASN A 28 -10.56 -0.08 -6.74
C ASN A 28 -11.82 -0.46 -5.96
N HIS A 29 -11.65 -1.20 -4.88
CA HIS A 29 -12.76 -1.78 -4.13
C HIS A 29 -12.69 -1.41 -2.65
N LEU A 30 -13.88 -1.22 -2.03
CA LEU A 30 -14.03 -1.21 -0.58
C LEU A 30 -15.05 -2.28 -0.22
N THR A 31 -14.61 -3.28 0.50
CA THR A 31 -15.37 -4.47 0.86
C THR A 31 -15.49 -4.62 2.39
N THR A 32 -16.09 -5.69 2.84
CA THR A 32 -16.11 -6.02 4.28
C THR A 32 -14.74 -6.35 4.84
N ASP A 33 -13.79 -6.77 3.99
CA ASP A 33 -12.40 -7.02 4.39
C ASP A 33 -11.67 -5.71 4.71
N ASP A 34 -12.11 -4.60 4.09
CA ASP A 34 -11.62 -3.24 4.37
C ASP A 34 -12.35 -2.57 5.56
N GLY A 35 -13.30 -3.27 6.18
CA GLY A 35 -14.07 -2.78 7.33
C GLY A 35 -15.45 -2.25 7.01
N LEU A 36 -15.94 -2.36 5.76
CA LEU A 36 -17.31 -1.99 5.41
C LEU A 36 -18.30 -2.87 6.17
N SER A 37 -19.33 -2.26 6.77
CA SER A 37 -20.27 -2.97 7.63
C SER A 37 -21.11 -4.04 6.91
N GLN A 38 -21.32 -3.88 5.59
CA GLN A 38 -22.04 -4.84 4.75
C GLN A 38 -21.76 -4.60 3.26
N PHE A 39 -21.88 -5.66 2.43
CA PHE A 39 -21.65 -5.60 0.97
C PHE A 39 -22.69 -4.78 0.19
N SER A 40 -23.94 -4.71 0.70
CA SER A 40 -25.01 -3.98 -0.02
C SER A 40 -24.93 -2.50 0.29
N VAL A 41 -24.54 -1.72 -0.70
CA VAL A 41 -24.44 -0.27 -0.61
C VAL A 41 -25.68 0.37 -1.18
N ASN A 42 -26.48 1.01 -0.34
CA ASN A 42 -27.73 1.64 -0.74
C ASN A 42 -27.55 3.07 -1.23
N SER A 43 -26.64 3.80 -0.61
CA SER A 43 -26.40 5.22 -0.91
C SER A 43 -24.97 5.62 -0.63
N LEU A 44 -24.47 6.57 -1.40
CA LEU A 44 -23.16 7.22 -1.25
C LEU A 44 -23.36 8.73 -1.16
N TYR A 45 -22.54 9.39 -0.39
CA TYR A 45 -22.46 10.84 -0.30
C TYR A 45 -21.02 11.27 0.00
N VAL A 46 -20.52 12.29 -0.68
CA VAL A 46 -19.21 12.90 -0.42
C VAL A 46 -19.43 14.25 0.24
N ASP A 47 -18.83 14.45 1.42
CA ASP A 47 -18.95 15.72 2.14
C ASP A 47 -17.97 16.79 1.60
N GLU A 48 -17.98 17.98 2.18
CA GLU A 48 -17.14 19.11 1.79
C GLU A 48 -15.64 18.89 2.02
N ASN A 49 -15.29 17.96 2.90
CA ASN A 49 -13.92 17.57 3.19
C ASN A 49 -13.41 16.45 2.25
N GLY A 50 -14.32 15.93 1.40
CA GLY A 50 -14.01 14.82 0.50
C GLY A 50 -14.15 13.46 1.18
N ILE A 51 -14.70 13.37 2.38
CA ILE A 51 -14.97 12.12 3.07
C ILE A 51 -16.17 11.42 2.42
N LEU A 52 -16.03 10.13 2.16
CA LEU A 52 -17.10 9.31 1.61
C LEU A 52 -17.97 8.73 2.73
N TRP A 53 -19.28 8.98 2.64
CA TRP A 53 -20.30 8.41 3.51
C TRP A 53 -21.06 7.32 2.78
N ILE A 54 -21.16 6.13 3.40
CA ILE A 54 -21.68 4.92 2.77
C ILE A 54 -22.85 4.40 3.61
N GLY A 55 -24.05 4.46 3.06
CA GLY A 55 -25.26 3.91 3.67
C GLY A 55 -25.45 2.43 3.29
N THR A 56 -25.54 1.58 4.29
CA THR A 56 -25.78 0.14 4.13
C THR A 56 -27.00 -0.31 4.93
N ARG A 57 -27.30 -1.61 4.90
CA ARG A 57 -28.34 -2.18 5.77
C ARG A 57 -27.86 -2.39 7.21
N GLU A 58 -26.56 -2.26 7.46
CA GLU A 58 -25.90 -2.48 8.75
C GLU A 58 -25.19 -1.23 9.28
N GLY A 59 -25.75 -0.04 9.00
CA GLY A 59 -25.27 1.23 9.53
C GLY A 59 -24.80 2.20 8.47
N LEU A 60 -24.32 3.35 8.99
CA LEU A 60 -23.65 4.38 8.25
C LEU A 60 -22.14 4.16 8.38
N ASN A 61 -21.41 4.13 7.27
CA ASN A 61 -19.96 4.03 7.26
C ASN A 61 -19.35 5.32 6.76
N ARG A 62 -18.24 5.73 7.37
CA ARG A 62 -17.42 6.87 6.99
C ARG A 62 -16.08 6.35 6.49
N TYR A 63 -15.72 6.64 5.26
CA TYR A 63 -14.40 6.33 4.69
C TYR A 63 -13.62 7.61 4.43
N ASN A 64 -12.43 7.72 4.98
CA ASN A 64 -11.57 8.91 4.90
C ASN A 64 -10.34 8.74 3.99
N GLY A 65 -10.23 7.61 3.30
CA GLY A 65 -9.06 7.25 2.49
C GLY A 65 -8.15 6.20 3.14
N GLU A 66 -8.24 6.01 4.45
CA GLU A 66 -7.40 5.09 5.22
C GLU A 66 -8.21 4.02 5.94
N ASP A 67 -9.24 4.43 6.68
CA ASP A 67 -10.06 3.53 7.49
C ASP A 67 -11.56 3.73 7.28
N ILE A 68 -12.32 2.71 7.61
CA ILE A 68 -13.78 2.75 7.61
C ILE A 68 -14.28 2.73 9.05
N LYS A 69 -14.91 3.84 9.47
CA LYS A 69 -15.61 3.94 10.75
C LYS A 69 -17.10 3.70 10.57
N THR A 70 -17.65 2.73 11.30
CA THR A 70 -19.08 2.37 11.24
C THR A 70 -19.86 2.94 12.40
N TYR A 71 -21.02 3.54 12.09
CA TYR A 71 -22.00 4.04 13.04
C TYR A 71 -23.25 3.18 12.97
N LYS A 72 -23.64 2.60 14.10
CA LYS A 72 -24.79 1.69 14.24
C LYS A 72 -25.69 2.12 15.38
N LEU A 73 -26.90 1.55 15.43
CA LEU A 73 -27.78 1.63 16.58
C LEU A 73 -27.06 1.03 17.80
N ARG A 74 -26.97 1.82 18.86
CA ARG A 74 -26.49 1.38 20.17
C ARG A 74 -27.64 1.46 21.16
N LYS A 75 -27.97 0.33 21.77
CA LYS A 75 -29.01 0.23 22.76
C LYS A 75 -28.68 1.13 23.96
N ASN A 76 -29.58 2.04 24.33
CA ASN A 76 -29.43 3.01 25.43
C ASN A 76 -28.47 4.20 25.14
N ASP A 77 -28.07 4.44 23.92
CA ASP A 77 -27.33 5.65 23.56
C ASP A 77 -28.22 6.56 22.70
N PRO A 78 -28.77 7.65 23.25
CA PRO A 78 -29.67 8.56 22.52
C PRO A 78 -28.98 9.33 21.39
N ASN A 79 -27.65 9.37 21.38
CA ASN A 79 -26.84 10.01 20.35
C ASN A 79 -26.42 9.03 19.24
N SER A 80 -26.86 7.78 19.29
CA SER A 80 -26.60 6.79 18.24
C SER A 80 -27.68 6.81 17.16
N LEU A 81 -27.36 6.16 16.03
CA LEU A 81 -28.35 5.94 14.96
C LEU A 81 -29.55 5.15 15.52
N PHE A 82 -30.79 5.57 15.19
CA PHE A 82 -31.99 4.91 15.71
C PHE A 82 -32.40 3.66 14.90
N CYS A 83 -31.85 3.47 13.73
CA CYS A 83 -32.08 2.33 12.83
C CYS A 83 -30.82 2.00 12.01
N ASN A 84 -30.48 0.73 11.86
CA ASN A 84 -29.26 0.34 11.14
C ASN A 84 -29.37 0.47 9.62
N THR A 85 -30.57 0.36 9.04
CA THR A 85 -30.71 0.42 7.57
C THR A 85 -30.77 1.85 7.08
N VAL A 86 -29.68 2.29 6.45
CA VAL A 86 -29.56 3.60 5.79
C VAL A 86 -29.84 3.42 4.30
N SER A 87 -30.95 3.98 3.82
CA SER A 87 -31.43 3.84 2.44
C SER A 87 -30.94 4.97 1.53
N ARG A 88 -30.85 6.20 2.05
CA ARG A 88 -30.35 7.37 1.30
C ARG A 88 -29.65 8.35 2.23
N ILE A 89 -28.63 9.01 1.69
CA ILE A 89 -27.88 10.05 2.37
C ILE A 89 -27.95 11.31 1.52
N VAL A 90 -28.26 12.46 2.14
CA VAL A 90 -28.16 13.78 1.53
C VAL A 90 -27.51 14.73 2.54
N GLY A 91 -26.86 15.79 2.09
CA GLY A 91 -26.16 16.72 2.97
C GLY A 91 -26.42 18.17 2.60
N ASN A 92 -26.16 19.07 3.54
CA ASN A 92 -26.27 20.51 3.35
C ASN A 92 -24.98 21.15 2.83
N HIS A 93 -23.98 20.33 2.45
CA HIS A 93 -22.65 20.79 2.06
C HIS A 93 -21.98 21.69 3.11
N ASN A 94 -22.31 21.49 4.37
CA ASN A 94 -21.74 22.16 5.52
C ASN A 94 -21.54 21.10 6.65
N GLU A 95 -22.06 21.27 7.82
CA GLU A 95 -21.81 20.37 8.98
C GLU A 95 -22.86 19.27 9.17
N ARG A 96 -23.86 19.11 8.28
CA ARG A 96 -24.98 18.19 8.49
C ARG A 96 -25.22 17.27 7.31
N ILE A 97 -25.42 16.00 7.62
CA ILE A 97 -25.96 15.01 6.68
C ILE A 97 -27.28 14.47 7.22
N TYR A 98 -28.19 14.20 6.30
CA TYR A 98 -29.51 13.66 6.61
C TYR A 98 -29.64 12.27 6.04
N LEU A 99 -30.14 11.35 6.84
CA LEU A 99 -30.22 9.93 6.56
C LEU A 99 -31.67 9.50 6.44
N LEU A 100 -32.04 8.93 5.32
CA LEU A 100 -33.30 8.18 5.21
C LEU A 100 -33.04 6.76 5.70
N CYS A 101 -33.70 6.42 6.78
CA CYS A 101 -33.71 5.09 7.36
C CYS A 101 -35.07 4.40 7.09
N THR A 102 -35.16 3.08 7.26
CA THR A 102 -36.42 2.35 7.10
C THR A 102 -37.52 2.82 8.08
N GLU A 103 -37.12 3.37 9.22
CA GLU A 103 -38.03 3.79 10.28
C GLU A 103 -38.16 5.30 10.42
N GLY A 104 -37.61 6.09 9.49
CA GLY A 104 -37.72 7.56 9.49
C GLY A 104 -36.50 8.30 8.97
N VAL A 105 -36.30 9.52 9.46
CA VAL A 105 -35.22 10.41 9.05
C VAL A 105 -34.40 10.83 10.26
N ALA A 106 -33.08 10.70 10.14
CA ALA A 106 -32.10 11.20 11.11
C ALA A 106 -31.23 12.29 10.51
N GLU A 107 -30.78 13.20 11.37
CA GLU A 107 -29.69 14.12 11.11
C GLU A 107 -28.42 13.60 11.80
N PHE A 108 -27.30 13.69 11.14
CA PHE A 108 -25.97 13.48 11.74
C PHE A 108 -25.15 14.77 11.60
N ASN A 109 -24.73 15.31 12.72
CA ASN A 109 -23.87 16.49 12.75
C ASN A 109 -22.39 16.04 12.68
N LEU A 110 -21.66 16.47 11.64
CA LEU A 110 -20.29 16.09 11.35
C LEU A 110 -19.30 16.61 12.39
N SER A 111 -19.60 17.78 12.95
CA SER A 111 -18.75 18.43 13.95
C SER A 111 -18.89 17.77 15.33
N THR A 112 -20.12 17.57 15.81
CA THR A 112 -20.38 16.98 17.13
C THR A 112 -20.45 15.46 17.13
N GLN A 113 -20.49 14.82 15.96
CA GLN A 113 -20.66 13.37 15.75
C GLN A 113 -21.91 12.80 16.46
N LYS A 114 -22.99 13.57 16.56
CA LYS A 114 -24.24 13.15 17.20
C LYS A 114 -25.33 12.96 16.18
N PHE A 115 -26.16 11.93 16.43
CA PHE A 115 -27.39 11.70 15.68
C PHE A 115 -28.58 12.37 16.37
N THR A 116 -29.45 12.92 15.56
CA THR A 116 -30.75 13.45 16.01
C THR A 116 -31.85 12.84 15.14
N THR A 117 -32.82 12.20 15.77
CA THR A 117 -33.98 11.70 15.03
C THR A 117 -34.91 12.86 14.72
N LEU A 118 -35.12 13.19 13.44
CA LEU A 118 -35.99 14.28 13.01
C LEU A 118 -37.44 13.85 12.87
N LEU A 119 -37.67 12.65 12.33
CA LEU A 119 -39.03 12.11 12.12
C LEU A 119 -39.00 10.59 12.14
N GLN A 120 -39.92 9.98 12.82
CA GLN A 120 -40.16 8.54 12.76
C GLN A 120 -41.41 8.24 11.89
N GLY A 121 -41.36 7.14 11.16
CA GLY A 121 -42.44 6.66 10.32
C GLY A 121 -41.95 6.25 8.92
N ASN A 122 -42.88 5.78 8.10
CA ASN A 122 -42.56 5.36 6.73
C ASN A 122 -42.43 6.59 5.83
N ILE A 123 -41.19 6.91 5.51
CA ILE A 123 -40.81 7.99 4.59
C ILE A 123 -40.21 7.35 3.34
N SER A 124 -40.64 7.77 2.16
CA SER A 124 -40.26 7.15 0.90
C SER A 124 -39.09 7.85 0.22
N SER A 125 -38.84 9.12 0.50
CA SER A 125 -37.73 9.86 -0.10
C SER A 125 -37.26 11.04 0.73
N ILE A 126 -35.99 11.40 0.57
CA ILE A 126 -35.40 12.65 1.08
C ILE A 126 -34.65 13.36 -0.03
N TYR A 127 -34.63 14.68 0.04
CA TYR A 127 -33.91 15.55 -0.88
C TYR A 127 -33.51 16.84 -0.17
N TYR A 128 -32.29 17.31 -0.40
CA TYR A 128 -31.80 18.56 0.15
C TYR A 128 -31.51 19.57 -0.97
N ASN A 129 -32.12 20.75 -0.88
CA ASN A 129 -31.78 21.91 -1.71
C ASN A 129 -32.27 23.16 -0.99
N ASN A 130 -31.38 23.93 -0.38
CA ASN A 130 -31.71 25.07 0.48
C ASN A 130 -32.81 24.76 1.49
N GLY A 131 -32.76 23.56 2.06
CA GLY A 131 -33.73 22.99 3.01
C GLY A 131 -33.99 21.52 2.72
N LEU A 132 -34.34 20.79 3.76
CA LEU A 132 -34.65 19.36 3.69
C LEU A 132 -36.09 19.14 3.25
N PHE A 133 -36.29 18.36 2.21
CA PHE A 133 -37.60 17.88 1.74
C PHE A 133 -37.72 16.39 1.98
N ILE A 134 -38.88 15.94 2.38
CA ILE A 134 -39.22 14.52 2.47
C ILE A 134 -40.50 14.21 1.65
N GLY A 135 -40.49 13.00 1.08
CA GLY A 135 -41.72 12.42 0.47
C GLY A 135 -42.34 11.39 1.39
N LYS A 136 -43.62 11.49 1.65
CA LYS A 136 -44.41 10.53 2.42
C LYS A 136 -45.66 10.20 1.63
N LYS A 137 -45.71 9.01 1.03
CA LYS A 137 -46.76 8.69 0.07
C LYS A 137 -46.79 9.73 -1.07
N ASN A 138 -47.96 10.36 -1.33
CA ASN A 138 -48.17 11.39 -2.34
C ASN A 138 -47.94 12.82 -1.84
N GLU A 139 -47.39 12.99 -0.64
CA GLU A 139 -47.16 14.28 0.01
C GLU A 139 -45.68 14.62 0.06
N VAL A 140 -45.38 15.90 -0.17
CA VAL A 140 -44.03 16.48 0.03
C VAL A 140 -44.07 17.40 1.23
N TYR A 141 -43.18 17.21 2.15
CA TYR A 141 -42.98 18.07 3.32
C TYR A 141 -41.63 18.75 3.25
N ARG A 142 -41.56 19.93 3.86
CA ARG A 142 -40.30 20.68 4.04
C ARG A 142 -40.03 20.83 5.53
N TYR A 143 -38.77 20.55 5.89
CA TYR A 143 -38.31 20.74 7.27
C TYR A 143 -38.17 22.23 7.59
N ASN A 144 -38.78 22.65 8.69
CA ASN A 144 -38.69 23.99 9.24
C ASN A 144 -37.75 23.99 10.43
N GLU A 145 -36.56 24.62 10.24
CA GLU A 145 -35.51 24.62 11.26
C GLU A 145 -35.87 25.42 12.52
N GLU A 146 -36.81 26.41 12.40
CA GLU A 146 -37.21 27.23 13.54
C GLU A 146 -38.13 26.44 14.49
N THR A 147 -39.06 25.66 13.91
CA THR A 147 -40.05 24.89 14.69
C THR A 147 -39.60 23.46 14.97
N GLY A 148 -38.62 22.96 14.25
CA GLY A 148 -38.18 21.54 14.30
C GLY A 148 -39.22 20.57 13.70
N ASN A 149 -40.19 21.04 12.95
CA ASN A 149 -41.28 20.23 12.38
C ASN A 149 -41.18 20.16 10.84
N PHE A 150 -41.88 19.20 10.27
CA PHE A 150 -42.08 19.09 8.82
C PHE A 150 -43.42 19.69 8.42
N ASP A 151 -43.39 20.77 7.66
CA ASP A 151 -44.58 21.44 7.15
C ASP A 151 -44.97 20.87 5.77
N LEU A 152 -46.27 20.64 5.52
CA LEU A 152 -46.74 20.17 4.22
C LEU A 152 -46.47 21.22 3.14
N TYR A 153 -45.64 20.84 2.15
CA TYR A 153 -45.23 21.71 1.04
C TYR A 153 -46.17 21.58 -0.17
N TYR A 154 -46.48 20.32 -0.52
CA TYR A 154 -47.36 20.00 -1.65
C TYR A 154 -47.93 18.59 -1.55
N GLN A 155 -49.14 18.35 -2.09
CA GLN A 155 -49.77 17.05 -2.21
C GLN A 155 -50.12 16.73 -3.67
N LEU A 156 -49.60 15.60 -4.19
CA LEU A 156 -49.93 15.10 -5.52
C LEU A 156 -51.38 14.56 -5.55
N PRO A 157 -52.11 14.76 -6.68
CA PRO A 157 -53.46 14.17 -6.84
C PRO A 157 -53.34 12.64 -7.02
N GLY A 158 -54.09 11.88 -6.22
CA GLY A 158 -54.14 10.42 -6.28
C GLY A 158 -53.71 9.74 -4.97
N GLU A 159 -54.53 8.85 -4.44
CA GLU A 159 -54.34 8.24 -3.10
C GLU A 159 -53.28 7.14 -3.06
N ASN A 160 -52.94 6.50 -4.20
CA ASN A 160 -52.03 5.37 -4.29
C ASN A 160 -50.67 5.74 -4.90
N LEU A 161 -50.25 7.00 -4.78
CA LEU A 161 -48.98 7.47 -5.27
C LEU A 161 -47.95 7.48 -4.15
N GLU A 162 -46.73 7.10 -4.47
CA GLU A 162 -45.57 7.20 -3.57
C GLU A 162 -44.43 7.92 -4.26
N ILE A 163 -44.00 9.05 -3.66
CA ILE A 163 -42.91 9.88 -4.17
C ILE A 163 -41.57 9.31 -3.67
N ILE A 164 -40.79 8.67 -4.55
CA ILE A 164 -39.58 7.96 -4.20
C ILE A 164 -38.29 8.71 -4.53
N CYS A 165 -38.36 9.79 -5.31
CA CYS A 165 -37.25 10.70 -5.54
C CYS A 165 -37.72 12.08 -5.92
N MET A 166 -36.94 13.10 -5.60
CA MET A 166 -37.23 14.49 -5.87
C MET A 166 -36.02 15.22 -6.39
N HIS A 167 -36.23 16.27 -7.18
CA HIS A 167 -35.15 17.14 -7.65
C HIS A 167 -35.70 18.51 -8.00
N ILE A 168 -35.02 19.59 -7.59
CA ILE A 168 -35.39 20.97 -7.99
C ILE A 168 -34.50 21.37 -9.17
N TYR A 169 -35.19 21.78 -10.28
CA TYR A 169 -34.48 22.14 -11.50
C TYR A 169 -35.25 23.26 -12.25
N LYS A 170 -34.58 24.36 -12.59
CA LYS A 170 -35.12 25.52 -13.32
C LYS A 170 -36.44 26.05 -12.73
N GLY A 171 -36.55 26.18 -11.40
CA GLY A 171 -37.76 26.67 -10.72
C GLY A 171 -38.87 25.64 -10.60
N TYR A 172 -38.63 24.39 -10.98
CA TYR A 172 -39.58 23.30 -10.85
C TYR A 172 -39.14 22.27 -9.84
N LEU A 173 -40.05 21.77 -9.03
CA LEU A 173 -39.87 20.54 -8.24
C LEU A 173 -40.34 19.37 -9.10
N TRP A 174 -39.38 18.51 -9.44
CA TRP A 174 -39.61 17.25 -10.13
C TRP A 174 -39.78 16.16 -9.10
N MET A 175 -40.83 15.36 -9.22
CA MET A 175 -41.20 14.29 -8.31
C MET A 175 -41.33 12.99 -9.08
N GLY A 176 -40.53 12.01 -8.78
CA GLY A 176 -40.61 10.66 -9.34
C GLY A 176 -41.45 9.76 -8.44
N THR A 177 -42.34 9.01 -9.06
CA THR A 177 -43.28 8.12 -8.36
C THR A 177 -43.04 6.65 -8.67
N THR A 178 -43.53 5.75 -7.83
CA THR A 178 -43.41 4.30 -7.99
C THR A 178 -44.10 3.74 -9.24
N THR A 179 -45.17 4.37 -9.71
CA THR A 179 -46.02 3.82 -10.82
C THR A 179 -46.34 4.80 -11.93
N ASN A 180 -46.50 6.06 -11.60
CA ASN A 180 -47.05 7.07 -12.50
C ASN A 180 -46.02 7.99 -13.13
N GLY A 181 -44.73 7.59 -13.16
CA GLY A 181 -43.67 8.36 -13.79
C GLY A 181 -43.34 9.65 -13.03
N VAL A 182 -43.29 10.77 -13.72
CA VAL A 182 -42.76 12.04 -13.20
C VAL A 182 -43.78 13.13 -13.20
N TYR A 183 -43.96 13.74 -12.06
CA TYR A 183 -44.72 14.99 -11.90
C TYR A 183 -43.73 16.17 -11.77
N ARG A 184 -44.12 17.34 -12.33
CA ARG A 184 -43.33 18.55 -12.29
C ARG A 184 -44.21 19.71 -11.79
N LEU A 185 -43.85 20.25 -10.63
CA LEU A 185 -44.49 21.38 -10.00
C LEU A 185 -43.71 22.67 -10.23
N ASP A 186 -44.37 23.71 -10.78
CA ASP A 186 -43.82 25.05 -10.79
C ASP A 186 -43.82 25.59 -9.34
N ILE A 187 -42.63 25.96 -8.83
CA ILE A 187 -42.46 26.33 -7.42
C ILE A 187 -43.22 27.65 -7.10
N ASP A 188 -43.20 28.61 -8.04
CA ASP A 188 -43.79 29.92 -7.85
C ASP A 188 -45.27 29.90 -8.13
N LYS A 189 -45.69 29.32 -9.25
CA LYS A 189 -47.09 29.33 -9.69
C LYS A 189 -47.93 28.22 -9.07
N LYS A 190 -47.29 27.20 -8.47
CA LYS A 190 -47.93 25.99 -7.96
C LYS A 190 -48.72 25.20 -9.03
N GLU A 191 -48.35 25.36 -10.31
CA GLU A 191 -48.92 24.62 -11.42
C GLU A 191 -48.27 23.25 -11.56
N LEU A 192 -49.09 22.19 -11.60
CA LEU A 192 -48.63 20.81 -11.74
C LEU A 192 -48.71 20.36 -13.21
N THR A 193 -47.65 19.76 -13.71
CA THR A 193 -47.62 19.12 -15.03
C THR A 193 -47.15 17.67 -14.89
N HIS A 194 -47.45 16.82 -15.88
CA HIS A 194 -47.11 15.38 -15.85
C HIS A 194 -46.37 14.97 -17.13
N PRO A 195 -45.07 15.33 -17.26
CA PRO A 195 -44.33 15.14 -18.49
C PRO A 195 -44.05 13.68 -18.86
N ILE A 196 -43.89 12.78 -17.87
CA ILE A 196 -43.68 11.33 -18.08
C ILE A 196 -44.81 10.62 -17.31
N LYS A 197 -45.70 9.95 -18.05
CA LYS A 197 -46.98 9.47 -17.49
C LYS A 197 -46.94 8.02 -16.99
N LYS A 198 -45.77 7.35 -17.03
CA LYS A 198 -45.63 5.97 -16.56
C LYS A 198 -44.22 5.67 -16.13
N GLY A 199 -44.05 4.66 -15.34
CA GLY A 199 -42.76 4.14 -14.88
C GLY A 199 -42.51 4.40 -13.38
N ASN A 200 -41.69 3.55 -12.83
CA ASN A 200 -41.17 3.67 -11.47
C ASN A 200 -39.84 4.46 -11.59
N ILE A 201 -39.81 5.67 -11.08
CA ILE A 201 -38.67 6.60 -11.25
C ILE A 201 -37.72 6.45 -10.10
N THR A 202 -36.47 6.14 -10.39
CA THR A 202 -35.42 5.80 -9.39
C THR A 202 -34.51 6.95 -9.03
N SER A 203 -34.20 7.82 -10.02
CA SER A 203 -33.22 8.90 -9.82
C SER A 203 -33.46 10.08 -10.75
N PHE A 204 -32.97 11.25 -10.31
CA PHE A 204 -32.76 12.44 -11.12
C PHE A 204 -31.29 12.83 -11.06
N TYR A 205 -30.75 13.23 -12.19
CA TYR A 205 -29.39 13.77 -12.26
C TYR A 205 -29.36 14.95 -13.24
N ARG A 206 -28.79 16.07 -12.82
CA ARG A 206 -28.56 17.24 -13.67
C ARG A 206 -27.09 17.25 -14.11
N ASP A 207 -26.85 17.32 -15.41
CA ASP A 207 -25.50 17.44 -15.95
C ASP A 207 -24.99 18.89 -16.01
N SER A 208 -23.73 19.05 -16.44
CA SER A 208 -23.07 20.35 -16.53
C SER A 208 -23.65 21.26 -17.61
N GLU A 209 -24.29 20.71 -18.66
CA GLU A 209 -25.00 21.45 -19.71
C GLU A 209 -26.40 21.89 -19.27
N GLY A 210 -26.79 21.48 -18.08
CA GLY A 210 -28.10 21.80 -17.50
C GLY A 210 -29.20 20.94 -18.10
N GLU A 211 -28.94 19.74 -18.55
CA GLU A 211 -29.89 18.74 -18.99
C GLU A 211 -30.22 17.76 -17.85
N LEU A 212 -31.45 17.21 -17.85
CA LEU A 212 -31.91 16.35 -16.77
C LEU A 212 -32.01 14.90 -17.25
N TRP A 213 -31.31 14.02 -16.52
CA TRP A 213 -31.29 12.58 -16.73
C TRP A 213 -32.16 11.91 -15.67
N ILE A 214 -33.11 11.07 -16.10
CA ILE A 214 -34.13 10.47 -15.23
C ILE A 214 -34.07 8.97 -15.38
N GLY A 215 -33.58 8.28 -14.34
CA GLY A 215 -33.56 6.83 -14.27
C GLY A 215 -34.93 6.25 -13.95
N SER A 216 -35.26 5.11 -14.55
CA SER A 216 -36.48 4.37 -14.24
C SER A 216 -36.23 2.89 -14.04
N TRP A 217 -37.06 2.26 -13.26
CA TRP A 217 -37.16 0.81 -13.16
C TRP A 217 -38.10 0.32 -14.27
N GLU A 218 -37.58 -0.39 -15.25
CA GLU A 218 -38.21 -1.00 -16.44
C GLU A 218 -38.37 -0.09 -17.68
N GLU A 219 -38.46 1.25 -17.57
CA GLU A 219 -38.64 2.12 -18.74
C GLU A 219 -37.32 2.62 -19.35
N GLY A 220 -36.15 2.28 -18.74
CA GLY A 220 -34.85 2.73 -19.20
C GLY A 220 -34.48 4.11 -18.66
N LEU A 221 -33.82 4.92 -19.47
CA LEU A 221 -33.27 6.24 -19.13
C LEU A 221 -33.95 7.32 -19.96
N PHE A 222 -34.58 8.27 -19.31
CA PHE A 222 -35.11 9.47 -19.95
C PHE A 222 -34.11 10.61 -19.89
N HIS A 223 -33.96 11.32 -21.00
CA HIS A 223 -33.13 12.49 -21.11
C HIS A 223 -33.98 13.69 -21.49
N VAL A 224 -34.07 14.68 -20.61
CA VAL A 224 -34.81 15.92 -20.82
C VAL A 224 -33.81 17.01 -21.23
N LYS A 225 -33.85 17.39 -22.48
CA LYS A 225 -32.99 18.41 -23.06
C LYS A 225 -33.35 19.82 -22.60
N THR A 226 -32.44 20.75 -22.80
CA THR A 226 -32.65 22.16 -22.42
C THR A 226 -33.82 22.81 -23.14
N ASP A 227 -34.19 22.34 -24.34
CA ASP A 227 -35.36 22.75 -25.12
C ASP A 227 -36.67 22.12 -24.63
N GLY A 228 -36.62 21.21 -23.66
CA GLY A 228 -37.75 20.48 -23.09
C GLY A 228 -38.12 19.19 -23.82
N LYS A 229 -37.38 18.83 -24.88
CA LYS A 229 -37.58 17.55 -25.55
C LYS A 229 -37.16 16.40 -24.64
N ILE A 230 -37.96 15.33 -24.59
CA ILE A 230 -37.68 14.12 -23.80
C ILE A 230 -37.33 13.00 -24.77
N GLU A 231 -36.15 12.44 -24.60
CA GLU A 231 -35.69 11.24 -25.30
C GLU A 231 -35.69 10.07 -24.31
N ASN A 232 -35.92 8.84 -24.81
CA ASN A 232 -35.87 7.65 -23.96
C ASN A 232 -34.90 6.63 -24.55
N PHE A 233 -33.88 6.26 -23.77
CA PHE A 233 -32.92 5.23 -24.08
C PHE A 233 -33.31 3.92 -23.40
N ARG A 234 -33.31 2.84 -24.16
CA ARG A 234 -33.69 1.50 -23.68
C ARG A 234 -32.67 0.46 -24.10
N TYR A 235 -32.69 -0.65 -23.39
CA TYR A 235 -31.93 -1.85 -23.75
C TYR A 235 -32.48 -2.42 -25.07
N ASP A 236 -31.56 -2.73 -25.99
CA ASP A 236 -31.84 -3.45 -27.23
C ASP A 236 -30.79 -4.57 -27.40
N ALA A 237 -31.25 -5.83 -27.34
CA ALA A 237 -30.38 -7.01 -27.48
C ALA A 237 -29.65 -7.10 -28.84
N LYS A 238 -30.14 -6.40 -29.87
CA LYS A 238 -29.51 -6.35 -31.19
C LYS A 238 -28.49 -5.23 -31.35
N ASN A 239 -28.51 -4.27 -30.42
CA ASN A 239 -27.58 -3.13 -30.45
C ASN A 239 -26.61 -3.19 -29.28
N PRO A 240 -25.35 -3.60 -29.49
CA PRO A 240 -24.36 -3.66 -28.41
C PRO A 240 -23.99 -2.30 -27.82
N HIS A 241 -24.39 -1.20 -28.48
CA HIS A 241 -24.20 0.17 -28.04
C HIS A 241 -25.46 0.78 -27.41
N SER A 242 -26.43 -0.02 -27.00
CA SER A 242 -27.58 0.37 -26.19
C SER A 242 -27.29 0.22 -24.69
N LEU A 243 -28.22 0.65 -23.83
CA LEU A 243 -28.15 0.36 -22.40
C LEU A 243 -28.01 -1.14 -22.14
N SER A 244 -27.28 -1.50 -21.10
CA SER A 244 -27.12 -2.91 -20.67
C SER A 244 -28.40 -3.48 -20.01
N SER A 245 -29.28 -2.59 -19.47
CA SER A 245 -30.55 -2.96 -18.85
C SER A 245 -31.51 -1.76 -18.80
N ASN A 246 -32.82 -2.03 -18.83
CA ASN A 246 -33.86 -1.01 -18.63
C ASN A 246 -34.04 -0.61 -17.15
N PHE A 247 -33.43 -1.36 -16.24
CA PHE A 247 -33.51 -1.09 -14.80
C PHE A 247 -32.39 -0.11 -14.42
N VAL A 248 -32.62 1.19 -14.59
CA VAL A 248 -31.67 2.27 -14.31
C VAL A 248 -31.85 2.72 -12.85
N ARG A 249 -30.76 2.87 -12.13
CA ARG A 249 -30.74 3.25 -10.71
C ARG A 249 -30.13 4.60 -10.42
N ALA A 250 -29.04 4.94 -11.09
CA ALA A 250 -28.29 6.15 -10.83
C ALA A 250 -27.62 6.69 -12.10
N CYS A 251 -27.38 8.00 -12.13
CA CYS A 251 -26.61 8.66 -13.19
C CYS A 251 -25.65 9.64 -12.55
N CYS A 252 -24.50 9.83 -13.19
CA CYS A 252 -23.50 10.82 -12.80
C CYS A 252 -22.67 11.24 -14.03
N GLU A 253 -22.29 12.50 -14.13
CA GLU A 253 -21.39 12.99 -15.17
C GLU A 253 -19.95 13.02 -14.66
N ASP A 254 -19.01 12.49 -15.48
CA ASP A 254 -17.58 12.64 -15.20
C ASP A 254 -17.06 14.03 -15.60
N ASN A 255 -15.80 14.32 -15.30
CA ASN A 255 -15.19 15.61 -15.69
C ASN A 255 -14.87 15.69 -17.20
N LEU A 256 -14.98 14.60 -17.93
CA LEU A 256 -14.80 14.51 -19.38
C LEU A 256 -16.13 14.71 -20.13
N GLY A 257 -17.25 14.94 -19.40
CA GLY A 257 -18.58 15.18 -19.96
C GLY A 257 -19.33 13.90 -20.37
N ASN A 258 -18.86 12.71 -20.03
CA ASN A 258 -19.64 11.49 -20.25
C ASN A 258 -20.62 11.26 -19.12
N ILE A 259 -21.77 10.69 -19.45
CA ILE A 259 -22.77 10.27 -18.45
C ILE A 259 -22.56 8.80 -18.11
N TRP A 260 -22.34 8.52 -16.83
CA TRP A 260 -22.25 7.18 -16.28
C TRP A 260 -23.59 6.77 -15.70
N ILE A 261 -24.08 5.62 -16.11
CA ILE A 261 -25.39 5.11 -15.77
C ILE A 261 -25.27 3.74 -15.09
N GLY A 262 -25.68 3.68 -13.84
CA GLY A 262 -25.77 2.45 -13.07
C GLY A 262 -27.09 1.73 -13.35
N THR A 263 -26.98 0.47 -13.76
CA THR A 263 -28.16 -0.37 -14.04
C THR A 263 -28.12 -1.65 -13.20
N PHE A 264 -29.18 -2.44 -13.28
CA PHE A 264 -29.20 -3.77 -12.68
C PHE A 264 -28.20 -4.74 -13.30
N ASN A 265 -27.79 -4.52 -14.55
CA ASN A 265 -26.88 -5.40 -15.30
C ASN A 265 -25.70 -4.64 -15.90
N GLY A 266 -24.97 -3.90 -15.10
CA GLY A 266 -23.73 -3.25 -15.46
C GLY A 266 -23.74 -1.73 -15.32
N LEU A 267 -22.54 -1.19 -15.44
CA LEU A 267 -22.24 0.22 -15.55
C LEU A 267 -22.18 0.60 -17.03
N ASN A 268 -22.84 1.68 -17.41
CA ASN A 268 -22.89 2.16 -18.79
C ASN A 268 -22.24 3.54 -18.85
N ARG A 269 -21.39 3.76 -19.83
CA ARG A 269 -20.84 5.06 -20.19
C ARG A 269 -21.56 5.56 -21.44
N TYR A 270 -22.25 6.66 -21.37
CA TYR A 270 -22.82 7.36 -22.51
C TYR A 270 -21.92 8.49 -22.95
N ASN A 271 -21.45 8.41 -24.18
CA ASN A 271 -20.64 9.48 -24.77
C ASN A 271 -21.57 10.46 -25.51
N LYS A 272 -21.67 11.69 -25.01
CA LYS A 272 -22.56 12.72 -25.57
C LYS A 272 -22.22 13.08 -27.03
N SER A 273 -20.93 13.03 -27.43
CA SER A 273 -20.49 13.41 -28.77
C SER A 273 -20.85 12.37 -29.83
N THR A 274 -20.85 11.09 -29.48
CA THR A 274 -21.16 9.98 -30.40
C THR A 274 -22.57 9.44 -30.26
N GLY A 275 -23.22 9.70 -29.11
CA GLY A 275 -24.55 9.17 -28.79
C GLY A 275 -24.56 7.66 -28.50
N LEU A 276 -23.40 7.07 -28.21
CA LEU A 276 -23.26 5.63 -28.04
C LEU A 276 -23.04 5.26 -26.58
N PHE A 277 -23.57 4.11 -26.18
CA PHE A 277 -23.31 3.49 -24.88
C PHE A 277 -22.18 2.48 -24.98
N GLN A 278 -21.36 2.45 -23.96
CA GLN A 278 -20.37 1.44 -23.68
C GLN A 278 -20.70 0.75 -22.35
N ASN A 279 -20.76 -0.57 -22.34
CA ASN A 279 -21.23 -1.35 -21.21
C ASN A 279 -20.09 -2.06 -20.49
N HIS A 280 -20.08 -1.99 -19.15
CA HIS A 280 -19.13 -2.67 -18.28
C HIS A 280 -19.91 -3.56 -17.32
N THR A 281 -19.62 -4.86 -17.31
CA THR A 281 -20.28 -5.86 -16.45
C THR A 281 -19.24 -6.57 -15.60
N ALA A 282 -19.65 -7.07 -14.44
CA ALA A 282 -18.79 -7.90 -13.59
C ALA A 282 -18.34 -9.15 -14.36
N ASN A 283 -17.09 -9.52 -14.15
CA ASN A 283 -16.49 -10.71 -14.69
C ASN A 283 -15.71 -11.44 -13.61
N ASP A 284 -16.11 -12.65 -13.27
CA ASP A 284 -15.55 -13.46 -12.18
C ASP A 284 -14.04 -13.78 -12.34
N ILE A 285 -13.47 -13.51 -13.51
CA ILE A 285 -12.06 -13.80 -13.82
C ILE A 285 -11.15 -12.59 -13.53
N GLN A 286 -11.72 -11.38 -13.47
CA GLN A 286 -10.96 -10.14 -13.28
C GLN A 286 -11.00 -9.71 -11.81
N THR A 287 -9.87 -9.74 -11.13
CA THR A 287 -9.73 -9.29 -9.73
C THR A 287 -9.85 -7.78 -9.54
N ASP A 288 -9.60 -7.01 -10.61
CA ASP A 288 -9.66 -5.55 -10.68
C ASP A 288 -10.83 -5.04 -11.54
N GLY A 289 -11.76 -5.93 -11.87
CA GLY A 289 -13.00 -5.61 -12.57
C GLY A 289 -14.09 -5.12 -11.61
N LEU A 290 -15.26 -4.81 -12.17
CA LEU A 290 -16.45 -4.49 -11.39
C LEU A 290 -16.83 -5.70 -10.52
N THR A 291 -16.96 -5.50 -9.21
CA THR A 291 -17.25 -6.59 -8.24
C THR A 291 -18.64 -7.19 -8.39
N HIS A 292 -19.61 -6.39 -8.86
CA HIS A 292 -20.99 -6.83 -9.07
C HIS A 292 -21.68 -5.98 -10.13
N SER A 293 -22.41 -6.61 -11.04
CA SER A 293 -23.08 -5.91 -12.15
C SER A 293 -24.24 -4.99 -11.73
N SER A 294 -24.88 -5.22 -10.59
CA SER A 294 -25.99 -4.39 -10.15
C SER A 294 -25.49 -3.14 -9.40
N ILE A 295 -25.52 -1.99 -10.07
CA ILE A 295 -25.11 -0.70 -9.54
C ILE A 295 -26.32 0.04 -8.96
N TRP A 296 -26.23 0.43 -7.69
CA TRP A 296 -27.35 1.06 -6.96
C TRP A 296 -27.24 2.57 -6.86
N CYS A 297 -26.04 3.09 -6.67
CA CYS A 297 -25.78 4.51 -6.57
C CYS A 297 -24.42 4.85 -7.20
N ILE A 298 -24.32 6.08 -7.69
CA ILE A 298 -23.08 6.64 -8.23
C ILE A 298 -22.97 8.06 -7.67
N VAL A 299 -21.78 8.42 -7.19
CA VAL A 299 -21.44 9.77 -6.79
C VAL A 299 -20.04 10.12 -7.30
N LYS A 300 -19.85 11.40 -7.64
CA LYS A 300 -18.55 11.94 -8.03
C LYS A 300 -18.00 12.79 -6.89
N ASP A 301 -16.74 12.61 -6.56
CA ASP A 301 -16.05 13.48 -5.59
C ASP A 301 -15.46 14.73 -6.26
N ASN A 302 -14.82 15.58 -5.45
CA ASN A 302 -14.24 16.83 -5.89
C ASN A 302 -13.01 16.63 -6.81
N GLN A 303 -12.39 15.47 -6.80
CA GLN A 303 -11.27 15.12 -7.65
C GLN A 303 -11.70 14.52 -9.01
N GLY A 304 -12.98 14.20 -9.15
CA GLY A 304 -13.56 13.54 -10.33
C GLY A 304 -13.59 12.02 -10.22
N THR A 305 -13.25 11.45 -9.08
CA THR A 305 -13.39 10.00 -8.82
C THR A 305 -14.85 9.63 -8.76
N LEU A 306 -15.24 8.60 -9.48
CA LEU A 306 -16.58 8.03 -9.47
C LEU A 306 -16.65 6.87 -8.46
N TRP A 307 -17.57 6.99 -7.52
CA TRP A 307 -17.86 6.01 -6.49
C TRP A 307 -19.15 5.28 -6.82
N LEU A 308 -19.10 3.96 -6.87
CA LEU A 308 -20.19 3.09 -7.31
C LEU A 308 -20.58 2.17 -6.16
N GLY A 309 -21.78 2.35 -5.63
CA GLY A 309 -22.34 1.40 -4.67
C GLY A 309 -23.02 0.24 -5.40
N THR A 310 -22.71 -0.98 -5.01
CA THR A 310 -23.24 -2.21 -5.62
C THR A 310 -24.17 -2.96 -4.69
N TYR A 311 -24.95 -3.90 -5.26
CA TYR A 311 -25.91 -4.69 -4.48
C TYR A 311 -25.23 -5.71 -3.54
N PHE A 312 -24.16 -6.39 -4.00
CA PHE A 312 -23.42 -7.39 -3.22
C PHE A 312 -21.91 -7.33 -3.34
N GLY A 313 -21.35 -6.27 -3.89
CA GLY A 313 -19.91 -6.17 -4.16
C GLY A 313 -19.24 -5.00 -3.42
N GLY A 314 -19.90 -4.39 -2.42
CA GLY A 314 -19.34 -3.22 -1.73
C GLY A 314 -19.34 -1.97 -2.61
N VAL A 315 -18.33 -1.13 -2.44
CA VAL A 315 -18.09 0.08 -3.23
C VAL A 315 -16.98 -0.18 -4.23
N ASN A 316 -17.20 0.19 -5.49
CA ASN A 316 -16.16 0.25 -6.51
C ASN A 316 -15.87 1.71 -6.82
N TYR A 317 -14.62 2.05 -7.12
CA TYR A 317 -14.30 3.41 -7.49
C TYR A 317 -13.14 3.47 -8.48
N PHE A 318 -13.16 4.48 -9.32
CA PHE A 318 -12.13 4.79 -10.32
C PHE A 318 -12.23 6.27 -10.71
N ASN A 319 -11.16 6.80 -11.30
CA ASN A 319 -11.19 8.15 -11.82
C ASN A 319 -11.02 8.13 -13.35
N PRO A 320 -12.05 8.52 -14.14
CA PRO A 320 -12.00 8.46 -15.60
C PRO A 320 -10.87 9.27 -16.25
N GLU A 321 -10.36 10.31 -15.58
CA GLU A 321 -9.27 11.15 -16.09
C GLU A 321 -7.89 10.47 -15.95
N TYR A 322 -7.80 9.44 -15.10
CA TYR A 322 -6.56 8.70 -14.80
C TYR A 322 -6.59 7.26 -15.33
N GLU A 323 -7.64 6.88 -16.05
CA GLU A 323 -7.74 5.58 -16.74
C GLU A 323 -7.03 5.65 -18.10
N ILE A 324 -5.73 5.82 -18.08
CA ILE A 324 -4.87 5.94 -19.27
C ILE A 324 -4.36 4.59 -19.77
N TYR A 325 -4.36 3.57 -18.91
CA TYR A 325 -3.82 2.26 -19.23
C TYR A 325 -4.87 1.36 -19.89
N THR A 326 -4.58 0.88 -21.11
CA THR A 326 -5.35 -0.23 -21.69
C THR A 326 -4.78 -1.54 -21.18
N ARG A 327 -5.62 -2.40 -20.58
CA ARG A 327 -5.20 -3.71 -20.07
C ARG A 327 -5.56 -4.84 -21.02
N TYR A 328 -4.64 -5.80 -21.12
CA TYR A 328 -4.79 -7.04 -21.86
C TYR A 328 -4.60 -8.20 -20.89
N SER A 329 -5.72 -8.79 -20.50
CA SER A 329 -5.73 -9.86 -19.50
C SER A 329 -5.82 -11.24 -20.14
N TYR A 330 -5.52 -12.28 -19.35
CA TYR A 330 -5.80 -13.66 -19.71
C TYR A 330 -7.30 -13.86 -20.01
N SER A 331 -7.60 -14.68 -21.01
CA SER A 331 -8.98 -15.08 -21.32
C SER A 331 -9.03 -16.58 -21.64
N SER A 332 -10.12 -17.22 -21.29
CA SER A 332 -10.41 -18.58 -21.78
C SER A 332 -10.83 -18.61 -23.25
N ASN A 333 -11.19 -17.46 -23.83
CA ASN A 333 -11.59 -17.28 -25.21
C ASN A 333 -10.45 -16.69 -26.03
N GLU A 334 -9.96 -17.42 -27.03
CA GLU A 334 -8.85 -17.03 -27.89
C GLU A 334 -8.98 -15.62 -28.45
N LYS A 335 -10.16 -15.22 -28.93
CA LYS A 335 -10.36 -13.92 -29.56
C LYS A 335 -10.35 -12.74 -28.60
N LYS A 336 -10.55 -12.99 -27.29
CA LYS A 336 -10.84 -11.94 -26.31
C LYS A 336 -9.65 -11.51 -25.44
N GLY A 337 -8.58 -12.28 -25.40
CA GLY A 337 -7.45 -11.95 -24.54
C GLY A 337 -6.24 -12.85 -24.72
N LEU A 338 -5.30 -12.67 -23.80
CA LEU A 338 -4.04 -13.42 -23.79
C LEU A 338 -4.25 -14.90 -23.47
N SER A 339 -3.37 -15.73 -24.00
CA SER A 339 -3.34 -17.18 -23.74
C SER A 339 -2.80 -17.53 -22.35
N ASN A 340 -2.03 -16.62 -21.73
CA ASN A 340 -1.42 -16.76 -20.40
C ASN A 340 -1.20 -15.37 -19.81
N PRO A 341 -1.34 -15.19 -18.48
CA PRO A 341 -1.15 -13.89 -17.85
C PRO A 341 0.32 -13.44 -17.80
N VAL A 342 1.29 -14.35 -17.88
CA VAL A 342 2.71 -13.97 -17.83
C VAL A 342 3.19 -13.63 -19.25
N VAL A 343 3.35 -12.34 -19.50
CA VAL A 343 3.74 -11.79 -20.80
C VAL A 343 5.24 -11.46 -20.80
N GLY A 344 5.95 -11.94 -21.80
CA GLY A 344 7.35 -11.65 -22.06
C GLY A 344 7.55 -10.81 -23.32
N ARG A 345 8.53 -11.20 -24.16
CA ARG A 345 8.93 -10.46 -25.37
C ARG A 345 7.73 -10.15 -26.28
N THR A 346 7.59 -8.90 -26.62
CA THR A 346 6.57 -8.40 -27.55
C THR A 346 7.23 -7.63 -28.68
N ILE A 347 6.78 -7.83 -29.92
CA ILE A 347 7.29 -7.12 -31.10
C ILE A 347 6.13 -6.68 -31.99
N GLU A 348 6.34 -5.55 -32.70
CA GLU A 348 5.41 -5.01 -33.70
C GLU A 348 5.73 -5.53 -35.11
N ASP A 349 4.70 -5.94 -35.86
CA ASP A 349 4.86 -6.29 -37.28
C ASP A 349 4.74 -5.07 -38.21
N LYS A 350 4.95 -5.27 -39.50
CA LYS A 350 4.87 -4.20 -40.51
C LYS A 350 3.49 -3.54 -40.65
N ASN A 351 2.43 -4.21 -40.16
CA ASN A 351 1.05 -3.74 -40.21
C ASN A 351 0.61 -3.06 -38.90
N GLY A 352 1.53 -2.94 -37.94
CA GLY A 352 1.26 -2.36 -36.63
C GLY A 352 0.59 -3.31 -35.65
N ASN A 353 0.52 -4.62 -35.94
CA ASN A 353 -0.01 -5.62 -35.03
C ASN A 353 1.11 -6.21 -34.17
N LEU A 354 0.73 -6.87 -33.07
CA LEU A 354 1.69 -7.36 -32.10
C LEU A 354 1.81 -8.89 -32.13
N TRP A 355 3.05 -9.34 -31.98
CA TRP A 355 3.39 -10.72 -31.68
C TRP A 355 3.91 -10.76 -30.23
N ILE A 356 3.21 -11.51 -29.38
CA ILE A 356 3.37 -11.47 -27.92
C ILE A 356 3.77 -12.87 -27.45
N GLY A 357 4.98 -12.99 -26.93
CA GLY A 357 5.47 -14.19 -26.27
C GLY A 357 4.93 -14.29 -24.85
N THR A 358 4.50 -15.47 -24.45
CA THR A 358 4.03 -15.73 -23.08
C THR A 358 4.81 -16.87 -22.43
N GLU A 359 4.86 -16.86 -21.10
CA GLU A 359 5.48 -17.91 -20.32
C GLU A 359 4.45 -18.95 -19.87
N GLY A 360 4.15 -19.88 -20.78
CA GLY A 360 3.19 -20.97 -20.55
C GLY A 360 2.01 -21.03 -21.50
N GLY A 361 1.76 -19.98 -22.29
CA GLY A 361 0.65 -19.90 -23.26
C GLY A 361 1.07 -19.97 -24.73
N GLY A 362 2.38 -20.03 -25.03
CA GLY A 362 2.90 -19.98 -26.38
C GLY A 362 3.02 -18.57 -26.93
N LEU A 363 2.78 -18.40 -28.21
CA LEU A 363 2.83 -17.14 -28.94
C LEU A 363 1.42 -16.64 -29.21
N ASN A 364 1.15 -15.36 -28.96
CA ASN A 364 -0.08 -14.67 -29.26
C ASN A 364 0.15 -13.67 -30.40
N TYR A 365 -0.79 -13.62 -31.34
CA TYR A 365 -0.88 -12.53 -32.28
C TYR A 365 -2.07 -11.66 -31.92
N TYR A 366 -1.85 -10.34 -31.81
CA TYR A 366 -2.88 -9.36 -31.52
C TYR A 366 -3.05 -8.40 -32.69
N ASN A 367 -4.23 -8.42 -33.32
CA ASN A 367 -4.59 -7.47 -34.36
C ASN A 367 -5.13 -6.19 -33.70
N ARG A 368 -4.32 -5.10 -33.69
CA ARG A 368 -4.65 -3.83 -33.04
C ARG A 368 -5.92 -3.18 -33.64
N ARG A 369 -6.18 -3.38 -34.94
CA ARG A 369 -7.36 -2.81 -35.61
C ARG A 369 -8.65 -3.51 -35.23
N THR A 370 -8.69 -4.86 -35.26
CA THR A 370 -9.88 -5.67 -34.93
C THR A 370 -10.00 -5.97 -33.45
N ARG A 371 -8.92 -5.77 -32.70
CA ARG A 371 -8.77 -6.11 -31.26
C ARG A 371 -8.98 -7.59 -30.96
N GLU A 372 -8.71 -8.43 -31.90
CA GLU A 372 -8.80 -9.88 -31.77
C GLU A 372 -7.42 -10.49 -31.55
N PHE A 373 -7.39 -11.51 -30.70
CA PHE A 373 -6.22 -12.35 -30.47
C PHE A 373 -6.29 -13.63 -31.30
N LYS A 374 -5.12 -14.20 -31.58
CA LYS A 374 -4.94 -15.55 -32.12
C LYS A 374 -3.77 -16.20 -31.39
N TRP A 375 -3.96 -17.45 -30.94
CA TRP A 375 -2.96 -18.17 -30.16
C TRP A 375 -2.27 -19.26 -30.97
N TYR A 376 -0.97 -19.37 -30.80
CA TYR A 376 -0.14 -20.45 -31.33
C TYR A 376 0.43 -21.22 -30.15
N ARG A 377 -0.11 -22.41 -29.89
CA ARG A 377 0.28 -23.28 -28.77
C ARG A 377 0.83 -24.60 -29.34
N PRO A 378 1.72 -25.31 -28.61
CA PRO A 378 2.12 -26.67 -28.98
C PRO A 378 0.91 -27.59 -29.09
N GLN A 379 0.86 -28.35 -30.16
CA GLN A 379 -0.19 -29.34 -30.41
C GLN A 379 0.47 -30.63 -30.88
N GLU A 380 0.24 -31.71 -30.15
CA GLU A 380 0.81 -33.01 -30.48
C GLU A 380 0.31 -33.50 -31.83
N GLY A 381 1.20 -33.98 -32.69
CA GLY A 381 0.88 -34.49 -34.04
C GLY A 381 0.50 -33.42 -35.04
N ARG A 382 0.58 -32.13 -34.72
CA ARG A 382 0.30 -31.00 -35.63
C ARG A 382 1.53 -30.11 -35.83
N ASN A 383 1.57 -29.41 -36.98
CA ASN A 383 2.57 -28.38 -37.20
C ASN A 383 2.23 -27.17 -36.35
N SER A 384 2.96 -26.98 -35.23
CA SER A 384 2.72 -25.97 -34.24
C SER A 384 4.04 -25.50 -33.60
N ILE A 385 4.01 -24.47 -32.76
CA ILE A 385 5.18 -24.05 -32.00
C ILE A 385 5.71 -25.19 -31.13
N SER A 386 7.03 -25.23 -30.89
CA SER A 386 7.71 -26.35 -30.20
C SER A 386 7.53 -26.34 -28.69
N HIS A 387 7.25 -25.18 -28.07
CA HIS A 387 7.15 -25.02 -26.62
C HIS A 387 6.26 -23.83 -26.22
N ASN A 388 5.60 -23.92 -25.06
CA ASN A 388 4.70 -22.89 -24.55
C ASN A 388 5.40 -21.63 -24.02
N ASN A 389 6.68 -21.72 -23.71
CA ASN A 389 7.41 -20.63 -23.09
C ASN A 389 8.27 -19.95 -24.14
N VAL A 390 7.85 -18.73 -24.56
CA VAL A 390 8.50 -17.93 -25.60
C VAL A 390 9.35 -16.86 -24.92
N LYS A 391 10.65 -16.82 -25.25
CA LYS A 391 11.63 -15.90 -24.65
C LYS A 391 12.17 -14.85 -25.62
N ALA A 392 12.26 -15.18 -26.90
CA ALA A 392 12.81 -14.29 -27.91
C ALA A 392 11.94 -14.26 -29.15
N LEU A 393 11.83 -13.10 -29.77
CA LEU A 393 11.09 -12.88 -31.01
C LEU A 393 11.86 -11.97 -31.94
N TYR A 394 11.95 -12.36 -33.22
CA TYR A 394 12.46 -11.50 -34.28
C TYR A 394 11.55 -11.59 -35.50
N TYR A 395 11.10 -10.45 -36.01
CA TYR A 395 10.27 -10.35 -37.19
C TYR A 395 11.08 -9.96 -38.45
N ASP A 396 11.20 -10.84 -39.40
CA ASP A 396 11.75 -10.56 -40.75
C ASP A 396 10.62 -10.04 -41.64
N ALA A 397 10.54 -8.72 -41.76
CA ALA A 397 9.45 -8.04 -42.46
C ALA A 397 9.43 -8.31 -43.98
N ASP A 398 10.61 -8.49 -44.58
CA ASP A 398 10.73 -8.72 -46.03
C ASP A 398 10.24 -10.12 -46.42
N LYS A 399 10.54 -11.11 -45.57
CA LYS A 399 10.16 -12.49 -45.78
C LYS A 399 8.83 -12.88 -45.16
N GLU A 400 8.25 -12.03 -44.30
CA GLU A 400 7.07 -12.30 -43.47
C GLU A 400 7.25 -13.55 -42.58
N ILE A 401 8.38 -13.61 -41.90
CA ILE A 401 8.77 -14.70 -41.02
C ILE A 401 8.90 -14.19 -39.60
N ILE A 402 8.33 -14.93 -38.64
CA ILE A 402 8.64 -14.76 -37.23
C ILE A 402 9.62 -15.86 -36.81
N TRP A 403 10.74 -15.44 -36.27
CA TRP A 403 11.68 -16.28 -35.56
C TRP A 403 11.36 -16.27 -34.09
N ILE A 404 11.23 -17.45 -33.47
CA ILE A 404 10.72 -17.60 -32.12
C ILE A 404 11.70 -18.44 -31.32
N GLY A 405 12.34 -17.82 -30.35
CA GLY A 405 13.17 -18.48 -29.37
C GLY A 405 12.35 -18.96 -28.18
N THR A 406 12.49 -20.20 -27.80
CA THR A 406 11.74 -20.80 -26.71
C THR A 406 12.64 -21.26 -25.57
N HIS A 407 12.07 -21.47 -24.41
CA HIS A 407 12.73 -22.11 -23.26
C HIS A 407 12.54 -23.62 -23.38
N LEU A 408 13.57 -24.36 -23.76
CA LEU A 408 13.63 -25.81 -23.96
C LEU A 408 13.06 -26.34 -25.29
N GLY A 409 12.52 -25.50 -26.17
CA GLY A 409 12.02 -25.94 -27.47
C GLY A 409 12.90 -25.57 -28.66
N GLY A 410 14.03 -24.90 -28.42
CA GLY A 410 14.94 -24.43 -29.48
C GLY A 410 14.38 -23.22 -30.24
N LEU A 411 14.81 -23.07 -31.50
CA LEU A 411 14.42 -22.00 -32.40
C LEU A 411 13.29 -22.46 -33.30
N ASN A 412 12.23 -21.67 -33.42
CA ASN A 412 11.12 -21.92 -34.36
C ASN A 412 11.11 -20.84 -35.43
N LYS A 413 10.79 -21.21 -36.62
CA LYS A 413 10.50 -20.33 -37.74
C LYS A 413 9.01 -20.47 -38.07
N LEU A 414 8.26 -19.39 -37.98
CA LEU A 414 6.87 -19.33 -38.46
C LEU A 414 6.83 -18.54 -39.77
N ASP A 415 6.45 -19.17 -40.83
CA ASP A 415 6.04 -18.49 -42.08
C ASP A 415 4.60 -17.98 -41.88
N ILE A 416 4.42 -16.67 -41.85
CA ILE A 416 3.12 -16.04 -41.53
C ILE A 416 2.09 -16.32 -42.60
N ARG A 417 2.50 -16.38 -43.87
CA ARG A 417 1.60 -16.57 -45.03
C ARG A 417 1.01 -17.98 -45.03
N SER A 418 1.86 -18.98 -44.84
CA SER A 418 1.45 -20.39 -44.85
C SER A 418 0.98 -20.93 -43.52
N GLY A 419 1.36 -20.24 -42.40
CA GLY A 419 1.16 -20.69 -41.02
C GLY A 419 2.04 -21.90 -40.66
N HIS A 420 3.09 -22.17 -41.45
CA HIS A 420 3.94 -23.34 -41.23
C HIS A 420 5.08 -23.07 -40.25
N PHE A 421 5.27 -23.99 -39.30
CA PHE A 421 6.38 -23.97 -38.36
C PHE A 421 7.50 -24.90 -38.82
N THR A 422 8.75 -24.41 -38.71
CA THR A 422 9.97 -25.22 -38.82
C THR A 422 10.73 -25.11 -37.50
N HIS A 423 11.23 -26.22 -36.99
CA HIS A 423 11.93 -26.30 -35.74
C HIS A 423 13.41 -26.58 -35.91
N TYR A 424 14.25 -25.91 -35.12
CA TYR A 424 15.68 -26.14 -35.05
C TYR A 424 16.02 -26.41 -33.61
N ARG A 425 16.74 -27.50 -33.33
CA ARG A 425 17.07 -27.92 -31.94
C ARG A 425 18.53 -28.25 -31.80
N MET A 426 18.95 -28.39 -30.57
CA MET A 426 20.26 -28.92 -30.20
C MET A 426 20.25 -30.44 -30.51
N GLU A 427 21.26 -30.87 -31.28
CA GLU A 427 21.47 -32.27 -31.60
C GLU A 427 22.88 -32.66 -31.10
N GLY A 428 22.97 -33.49 -30.06
CA GLY A 428 24.21 -33.79 -29.37
C GLY A 428 25.39 -34.26 -30.23
N ASN A 429 25.11 -34.90 -31.38
CA ASN A 429 26.12 -35.40 -32.30
C ASN A 429 26.35 -34.49 -33.51
N ASN A 430 25.64 -33.37 -33.62
CA ASN A 430 25.72 -32.45 -34.74
C ASN A 430 26.31 -31.10 -34.30
N PRO A 431 27.60 -30.86 -34.61
CA PRO A 431 28.26 -29.60 -34.25
C PRO A 431 27.71 -28.37 -34.98
N GLN A 432 26.88 -28.57 -36.01
CA GLN A 432 26.19 -27.51 -36.76
C GLN A 432 24.73 -27.30 -36.32
N SER A 433 24.31 -27.93 -35.22
CA SER A 433 23.05 -27.68 -34.58
C SER A 433 23.17 -26.53 -33.57
N LEU A 434 22.04 -26.10 -32.98
CA LEU A 434 22.03 -25.09 -31.93
C LEU A 434 22.87 -25.53 -30.72
N PRO A 435 23.58 -24.62 -30.06
CA PRO A 435 24.38 -24.97 -28.87
C PRO A 435 23.50 -25.19 -27.61
N SER A 436 22.23 -24.79 -27.63
CA SER A 436 21.24 -25.03 -26.59
C SER A 436 19.84 -24.86 -27.14
N ASP A 437 18.87 -25.57 -26.55
CA ASP A 437 17.42 -25.39 -26.83
C ASP A 437 16.80 -24.22 -26.03
N ILE A 438 17.58 -23.58 -25.17
CA ILE A 438 17.18 -22.36 -24.44
C ILE A 438 17.71 -21.16 -25.21
N ILE A 439 16.80 -20.51 -25.91
CA ILE A 439 17.08 -19.30 -26.69
C ILE A 439 16.68 -18.08 -25.88
N ARG A 440 17.58 -17.10 -25.78
CA ARG A 440 17.38 -15.88 -25.00
C ARG A 440 17.11 -14.65 -25.86
N ASP A 441 17.85 -14.53 -26.99
CA ASP A 441 17.67 -13.43 -27.91
C ASP A 441 18.02 -13.83 -29.36
N ILE A 442 17.47 -13.08 -30.34
CA ILE A 442 17.62 -13.32 -31.79
C ILE A 442 17.83 -11.97 -32.46
N THR A 443 19.04 -11.76 -33.03
CA THR A 443 19.39 -10.51 -33.69
C THR A 443 19.83 -10.76 -35.13
N PRO A 444 19.36 -9.97 -36.11
CA PRO A 444 19.73 -10.17 -37.52
C PRO A 444 21.17 -9.72 -37.77
N TYR A 445 21.87 -10.44 -38.65
CA TYR A 445 23.19 -10.08 -39.16
C TYR A 445 23.28 -10.39 -40.63
N LYS A 446 23.10 -9.42 -41.50
CA LYS A 446 23.01 -9.61 -42.97
C LYS A 446 21.92 -10.65 -43.29
N ASP A 447 22.24 -11.71 -44.03
CA ASP A 447 21.32 -12.83 -44.36
C ASP A 447 21.29 -13.93 -43.27
N LEU A 448 22.01 -13.74 -42.15
CA LEU A 448 22.13 -14.68 -41.04
C LEU A 448 21.45 -14.15 -39.79
N LEU A 449 21.35 -15.00 -38.77
CA LEU A 449 20.87 -14.61 -37.44
C LEU A 449 21.96 -14.90 -36.39
N ILE A 450 22.13 -14.00 -35.48
CA ILE A 450 22.85 -14.23 -34.21
C ILE A 450 21.84 -14.75 -33.21
N ILE A 451 22.08 -15.93 -32.67
CA ILE A 451 21.21 -16.55 -31.68
C ILE A 451 21.96 -16.58 -30.34
N ALA A 452 21.42 -15.87 -29.37
CA ALA A 452 21.86 -15.91 -27.99
C ALA A 452 21.22 -17.10 -27.26
N THR A 453 22.06 -17.94 -26.66
CA THR A 453 21.59 -19.15 -25.99
C THR A 453 22.19 -19.28 -24.59
N GLN A 454 21.69 -20.24 -23.81
CA GLN A 454 22.26 -20.57 -22.53
C GLN A 454 23.73 -21.05 -22.62
N ASN A 455 24.14 -21.66 -23.76
CA ASN A 455 25.48 -22.19 -23.95
C ASN A 455 26.32 -21.36 -24.94
N GLY A 456 26.07 -20.04 -25.00
CA GLY A 456 26.82 -19.11 -25.82
C GLY A 456 26.05 -18.60 -27.03
N VAL A 457 26.76 -18.01 -27.96
CA VAL A 457 26.24 -17.35 -29.14
C VAL A 457 26.55 -18.15 -30.40
N CYS A 458 25.59 -18.27 -31.28
CA CYS A 458 25.83 -18.88 -32.59
C CYS A 458 25.35 -18.03 -33.77
N LEU A 459 26.03 -18.19 -34.87
CA LEU A 459 25.65 -17.64 -36.16
C LEU A 459 24.82 -18.69 -36.90
N PHE A 460 23.55 -18.44 -37.07
CA PHE A 460 22.57 -19.31 -37.68
C PHE A 460 22.28 -18.91 -39.14
N ASN A 461 22.29 -19.86 -40.03
CA ASN A 461 21.95 -19.63 -41.43
C ASN A 461 20.49 -20.07 -41.73
N PRO A 462 19.58 -19.12 -41.94
CA PRO A 462 18.19 -19.39 -42.23
C PRO A 462 17.92 -20.22 -43.51
N ALA A 463 18.88 -20.22 -44.47
CA ALA A 463 18.70 -20.90 -45.73
C ALA A 463 18.91 -22.42 -45.63
N ASN A 464 19.82 -22.87 -44.75
CA ASN A 464 20.13 -24.30 -44.62
C ASN A 464 19.95 -24.86 -43.22
N GLY A 465 19.59 -24.00 -42.23
CA GLY A 465 19.35 -24.39 -40.84
C GLY A 465 20.62 -24.70 -40.04
N GLN A 466 21.79 -24.42 -40.57
CA GLN A 466 23.07 -24.72 -39.91
C GLN A 466 23.46 -23.59 -38.95
N CYS A 467 24.06 -24.00 -37.87
CA CYS A 467 24.52 -23.10 -36.77
C CYS A 467 26.03 -23.22 -36.61
N ARG A 468 26.72 -22.10 -36.55
CA ARG A 468 28.11 -22.05 -36.20
C ARG A 468 28.28 -21.35 -34.87
N GLN A 469 28.64 -22.09 -33.83
CA GLN A 469 28.91 -21.49 -32.51
C GLN A 469 30.13 -20.55 -32.61
N LEU A 470 29.95 -19.31 -32.17
CA LEU A 470 31.00 -18.31 -32.12
C LEU A 470 31.81 -18.47 -30.84
N PHE A 471 33.09 -18.11 -30.92
CA PHE A 471 34.06 -18.00 -29.79
C PHE A 471 34.36 -19.31 -29.05
N LYS A 472 33.92 -20.47 -29.53
CA LYS A 472 34.06 -21.77 -28.87
C LYS A 472 35.53 -22.11 -28.57
N ASP A 473 36.44 -21.72 -29.45
CA ASP A 473 37.85 -22.09 -29.41
C ASP A 473 38.74 -21.04 -28.75
N SER A 474 38.24 -19.84 -28.45
CA SER A 474 39.02 -18.79 -27.77
C SER A 474 38.96 -18.96 -26.24
N LYS A 475 40.00 -18.55 -25.53
CA LYS A 475 40.07 -18.64 -24.07
C LYS A 475 39.01 -17.75 -23.40
N GLU A 476 38.88 -16.51 -23.91
CA GLU A 476 37.89 -15.53 -23.43
C GLU A 476 36.47 -15.96 -23.84
N GLY A 477 36.30 -16.49 -25.05
CA GLY A 477 34.97 -16.87 -25.55
C GLY A 477 34.33 -18.07 -24.86
N LYS A 478 35.11 -18.93 -24.20
CA LYS A 478 34.61 -20.07 -23.41
C LYS A 478 33.78 -19.62 -22.20
N SER A 479 33.98 -18.40 -21.70
CA SER A 479 33.20 -17.83 -20.62
C SER A 479 31.87 -17.27 -21.10
N ILE A 480 31.69 -17.04 -22.41
CA ILE A 480 30.39 -16.53 -22.95
C ILE A 480 29.35 -17.63 -22.86
N LYS A 481 28.62 -17.64 -21.72
CA LYS A 481 27.51 -18.54 -21.42
C LYS A 481 26.37 -17.72 -20.82
N MET A 482 25.20 -18.32 -20.74
CA MET A 482 24.00 -17.66 -20.21
C MET A 482 23.82 -16.25 -20.81
N VAL A 483 23.85 -16.17 -22.15
CA VAL A 483 23.77 -14.90 -22.85
C VAL A 483 22.36 -14.33 -22.67
N ALA A 484 22.26 -13.15 -22.11
CA ALA A 484 21.00 -12.47 -21.85
C ALA A 484 20.51 -11.73 -23.09
N ASP A 485 21.42 -11.00 -23.75
CA ASP A 485 21.09 -10.11 -24.86
C ASP A 485 22.26 -9.98 -25.86
N VAL A 486 21.95 -9.70 -27.11
CA VAL A 486 22.92 -9.47 -28.19
C VAL A 486 22.47 -8.35 -29.12
N VAL A 487 23.30 -7.34 -29.32
CA VAL A 487 22.98 -6.18 -30.15
C VAL A 487 24.15 -5.80 -31.06
N PHE A 488 23.82 -5.36 -32.29
CA PHE A 488 24.78 -4.63 -33.13
C PHE A 488 24.63 -3.14 -32.92
N ASP A 489 25.77 -2.47 -32.70
CA ASP A 489 25.77 -1.03 -32.74
C ASP A 489 25.80 -0.50 -34.19
N SER A 490 25.62 0.79 -34.35
CA SER A 490 25.66 1.47 -35.66
C SER A 490 26.99 1.36 -36.37
N GLU A 491 28.08 1.03 -35.66
CA GLU A 491 29.43 0.80 -36.23
C GLU A 491 29.65 -0.67 -36.64
N GLY A 492 28.67 -1.56 -36.42
CA GLY A 492 28.75 -2.96 -36.74
C GLY A 492 29.53 -3.81 -35.74
N THR A 493 29.73 -3.30 -34.51
CA THR A 493 30.26 -4.08 -33.40
C THR A 493 29.15 -4.90 -32.77
N LEU A 494 29.37 -6.20 -32.57
CA LEU A 494 28.48 -7.08 -31.85
C LEU A 494 28.76 -6.95 -30.33
N TRP A 495 27.78 -6.54 -29.58
CA TRP A 495 27.78 -6.50 -28.14
C TRP A 495 27.01 -7.70 -27.56
N ILE A 496 27.55 -8.33 -26.54
CA ILE A 496 27.03 -9.59 -25.96
C ILE A 496 26.99 -9.42 -24.44
N ALA A 497 25.81 -9.47 -23.85
CA ALA A 497 25.64 -9.53 -22.41
C ALA A 497 25.68 -11.00 -21.94
N ALA A 498 26.70 -11.35 -21.18
CA ALA A 498 26.85 -12.70 -20.62
C ALA A 498 26.73 -12.64 -19.09
N THR A 499 25.68 -13.23 -18.56
CA THR A 499 25.34 -13.17 -17.14
C THR A 499 26.51 -13.64 -16.25
N GLY A 500 26.95 -12.81 -15.32
CA GLY A 500 28.08 -13.05 -14.43
C GLY A 500 29.45 -12.79 -15.03
N GLU A 501 29.54 -12.62 -16.35
CA GLU A 501 30.81 -12.41 -17.08
C GLU A 501 30.94 -10.97 -17.62
N GLY A 502 29.92 -10.13 -17.46
CA GLY A 502 29.88 -8.77 -17.97
C GLY A 502 29.48 -8.69 -19.43
N VAL A 503 30.09 -7.79 -20.17
CA VAL A 503 29.78 -7.49 -21.57
C VAL A 503 30.97 -7.75 -22.46
N PHE A 504 30.74 -8.37 -23.59
CA PHE A 504 31.73 -8.58 -24.62
C PHE A 504 31.40 -7.75 -25.87
N SER A 505 32.42 -7.09 -26.42
CA SER A 505 32.30 -6.49 -27.75
C SER A 505 33.14 -7.29 -28.77
N TYR A 506 32.58 -7.51 -29.95
CA TYR A 506 33.26 -8.23 -31.03
C TYR A 506 33.11 -7.53 -32.36
N ARG A 507 34.21 -7.30 -33.02
CA ARG A 507 34.25 -6.78 -34.40
C ARG A 507 34.60 -7.89 -35.37
N PHE A 508 33.75 -8.14 -36.37
CA PHE A 508 33.92 -9.17 -37.37
C PHE A 508 35.11 -8.88 -38.36
N ASP A 509 35.38 -7.60 -38.61
CA ASP A 509 36.50 -7.16 -39.48
C ASP A 509 37.86 -7.43 -38.87
N THR A 510 38.06 -7.05 -37.63
CA THR A 510 39.31 -7.21 -36.90
C THR A 510 39.41 -8.52 -36.13
N ARG A 511 38.32 -9.25 -35.97
CA ARG A 511 38.18 -10.44 -35.13
C ARG A 511 38.58 -10.21 -33.65
N LYS A 512 38.53 -8.94 -33.22
CA LYS A 512 38.88 -8.56 -31.84
C LYS A 512 37.68 -8.79 -30.93
N LEU A 513 37.87 -9.58 -29.88
CA LEU A 513 36.98 -9.77 -28.79
C LEU A 513 37.51 -9.02 -27.57
N THR A 514 36.69 -8.20 -26.94
CA THR A 514 37.06 -7.43 -25.73
C THR A 514 36.00 -7.74 -24.66
N ASN A 515 36.42 -7.96 -23.42
CA ASN A 515 35.52 -8.16 -22.27
C ASN A 515 35.55 -6.95 -21.35
N TYR A 516 34.39 -6.43 -20.98
CA TYR A 516 34.19 -5.37 -20.01
C TYR A 516 33.53 -5.98 -18.77
N ARG A 517 34.18 -5.80 -17.64
CA ARG A 517 33.71 -6.35 -16.34
C ARG A 517 33.69 -5.29 -15.27
N HIS A 518 32.91 -5.56 -14.24
CA HIS A 518 32.97 -4.80 -13.01
C HIS A 518 34.32 -4.95 -12.33
N ASP A 519 34.93 -3.81 -11.96
CA ASP A 519 36.12 -3.71 -11.16
C ASP A 519 35.85 -2.74 -9.99
N ALA A 520 35.79 -3.29 -8.78
CA ALA A 520 35.51 -2.52 -7.57
C ALA A 520 36.56 -1.42 -7.28
N ALA A 521 37.77 -1.52 -7.87
CA ALA A 521 38.79 -0.49 -7.75
C ALA A 521 38.64 0.65 -8.79
N ASN A 522 37.84 0.44 -9.82
CA ASN A 522 37.62 1.42 -10.88
C ASN A 522 36.13 1.84 -10.94
N PRO A 523 35.76 3.00 -10.40
CA PRO A 523 34.37 3.48 -10.38
C PRO A 523 33.78 3.75 -11.78
N ASN A 524 34.59 3.82 -12.82
CA ASN A 524 34.17 3.98 -14.20
C ASN A 524 34.16 2.66 -14.97
N SER A 525 34.35 1.52 -14.31
CA SER A 525 34.14 0.21 -14.93
C SER A 525 32.64 -0.09 -15.04
N LEU A 526 32.27 -1.15 -15.78
CA LEU A 526 30.92 -1.66 -15.79
C LEU A 526 30.43 -1.84 -14.33
N SER A 527 29.25 -1.34 -14.00
CA SER A 527 28.75 -1.29 -12.61
C SER A 527 28.41 -2.68 -12.05
N ASN A 528 28.05 -3.64 -12.93
CA ASN A 528 27.69 -5.01 -12.56
C ASN A 528 27.99 -5.98 -13.71
N ASN A 529 28.46 -7.20 -13.36
CA ASN A 529 28.67 -8.25 -14.34
C ASN A 529 27.39 -8.94 -14.84
N ASN A 530 26.27 -8.68 -14.20
CA ASN A 530 24.96 -9.18 -14.64
C ASN A 530 24.24 -8.07 -15.44
N VAL A 531 24.42 -8.09 -16.75
CA VAL A 531 23.75 -7.20 -17.68
C VAL A 531 22.57 -7.94 -18.31
N ASN A 532 21.37 -7.36 -18.22
CA ASN A 532 20.13 -7.96 -18.70
C ASN A 532 19.83 -7.57 -20.14
N ASN A 533 20.13 -6.31 -20.52
CA ASN A 533 19.77 -5.76 -21.82
C ASN A 533 20.79 -4.72 -22.28
N ILE A 534 20.98 -4.63 -23.59
CA ILE A 534 21.85 -3.65 -24.25
C ILE A 534 20.98 -2.86 -25.26
N THR A 535 21.04 -1.55 -25.20
CA THR A 535 20.26 -0.68 -26.09
C THR A 535 21.14 0.41 -26.68
N GLN A 536 21.02 0.63 -28.00
CA GLN A 536 21.59 1.80 -28.64
C GLN A 536 20.48 2.83 -28.89
N ASP A 537 20.67 4.07 -28.42
CA ASP A 537 19.73 5.14 -28.68
C ASP A 537 19.95 5.76 -30.10
N SER A 538 19.05 6.62 -30.52
CA SER A 538 19.07 7.28 -31.84
C SER A 538 20.29 8.18 -32.07
N LYS A 539 21.02 8.54 -30.99
CA LYS A 539 22.24 9.33 -31.04
C LYS A 539 23.51 8.47 -31.10
N GLY A 540 23.34 7.15 -31.03
CA GLY A 540 24.43 6.19 -31.05
C GLY A 540 25.00 5.84 -29.67
N ASN A 541 24.43 6.34 -28.58
CA ASN A 541 24.88 5.98 -27.23
C ASN A 541 24.47 4.53 -26.91
N LEU A 542 25.37 3.81 -26.26
CA LEU A 542 25.13 2.43 -25.83
C LEU A 542 24.84 2.41 -24.32
N TRP A 543 23.69 1.81 -23.99
CA TRP A 543 23.16 1.71 -22.65
C TRP A 543 23.10 0.25 -22.22
N PHE A 544 23.49 0.00 -20.98
CA PHE A 544 23.56 -1.34 -20.41
C PHE A 544 22.72 -1.41 -19.12
N SER A 545 21.64 -2.16 -19.19
CA SER A 545 20.73 -2.38 -18.07
C SER A 545 21.28 -3.45 -17.15
N THR A 546 21.53 -3.14 -15.89
CA THR A 546 22.15 -4.09 -14.95
C THR A 546 21.17 -4.66 -13.93
N SER A 547 21.49 -5.84 -13.42
CA SER A 547 20.76 -6.51 -12.36
C SER A 547 21.30 -6.10 -10.99
N GLY A 548 20.91 -4.89 -10.51
CA GLY A 548 21.20 -4.44 -9.15
C GLY A 548 22.25 -3.34 -9.01
N SER A 549 22.65 -2.67 -10.12
CA SER A 549 23.55 -1.51 -10.07
C SER A 549 23.13 -0.37 -11.01
N GLY A 550 21.88 -0.38 -11.47
CA GLY A 550 21.34 0.68 -12.30
C GLY A 550 21.68 0.58 -13.77
N LEU A 551 21.80 1.73 -14.44
CA LEU A 551 22.00 1.89 -15.87
C LEU A 551 23.43 2.41 -16.14
N ASP A 552 24.12 1.76 -17.03
CA ASP A 552 25.45 2.18 -17.48
C ASP A 552 25.42 2.75 -18.89
N LEU A 553 26.04 3.91 -19.09
CA LEU A 553 26.32 4.51 -20.39
C LEU A 553 27.77 4.25 -20.77
N TYR A 554 28.02 3.58 -21.90
CA TYR A 554 29.36 3.41 -22.46
C TYR A 554 29.86 4.70 -23.07
N ARG A 555 31.08 5.12 -22.73
CA ARG A 555 31.76 6.29 -23.28
C ARG A 555 32.92 5.82 -24.17
N PRO A 556 32.75 5.86 -25.50
CA PRO A 556 33.76 5.32 -26.43
C PRO A 556 35.09 6.10 -26.40
N GLU A 557 35.07 7.41 -26.09
CA GLU A 557 36.27 8.25 -26.08
C GLU A 557 37.26 7.82 -24.96
N THR A 558 36.74 7.45 -23.81
CA THR A 558 37.53 7.01 -22.65
C THR A 558 37.55 5.51 -22.48
N ASN A 559 36.71 4.81 -23.25
CA ASN A 559 36.49 3.35 -23.18
C ASN A 559 36.16 2.88 -21.76
N ASP A 560 35.19 3.58 -21.11
CA ASP A 560 34.71 3.38 -19.77
C ASP A 560 33.18 3.58 -19.66
N PHE A 561 32.63 3.56 -18.45
CA PHE A 561 31.20 3.65 -18.22
C PHE A 561 30.85 4.78 -17.26
N GLU A 562 29.71 5.44 -17.50
CA GLU A 562 29.03 6.33 -16.55
C GLU A 562 27.81 5.62 -16.00
N ASN A 563 27.68 5.53 -14.67
CA ASN A 563 26.61 4.80 -14.00
C ASN A 563 25.55 5.75 -13.44
N PHE A 564 24.28 5.36 -13.61
CA PHE A 564 23.10 6.02 -13.07
C PHE A 564 22.34 5.03 -12.16
N ASP A 565 22.24 5.35 -10.88
CA ASP A 565 21.70 4.46 -9.86
C ASP A 565 20.64 5.15 -8.98
N LYS A 566 19.96 4.35 -8.13
CA LYS A 566 18.95 4.82 -7.17
C LYS A 566 19.52 5.85 -6.20
N GLY A 567 20.74 5.63 -5.72
CA GLY A 567 21.33 6.46 -4.66
C GLY A 567 21.78 7.84 -5.15
N LYS A 568 22.23 7.96 -6.41
CA LYS A 568 22.78 9.19 -6.97
C LYS A 568 21.79 9.98 -7.82
N ASN A 569 20.92 9.29 -8.55
CA ASN A 569 20.13 9.87 -9.62
C ASN A 569 18.62 9.75 -9.41
N GLY A 570 18.16 9.08 -8.33
CA GLY A 570 16.75 8.95 -8.04
C GLY A 570 16.02 7.91 -8.90
N LEU A 571 16.71 6.94 -9.47
CA LEU A 571 16.11 5.77 -10.12
C LEU A 571 15.28 4.98 -9.09
N ALA A 572 14.13 4.44 -9.47
CA ALA A 572 13.26 3.68 -8.57
C ALA A 572 13.97 2.44 -8.01
N SER A 573 14.64 1.69 -8.87
CA SER A 573 15.38 0.49 -8.52
C SER A 573 16.63 0.29 -9.36
N ASP A 574 17.68 -0.21 -8.73
CA ASP A 574 18.94 -0.55 -9.40
C ASP A 574 18.86 -1.84 -10.25
N CYS A 575 17.76 -2.59 -10.16
CA CYS A 575 17.52 -3.75 -11.00
C CYS A 575 16.70 -3.37 -12.23
N ILE A 576 17.37 -3.21 -13.37
CA ILE A 576 16.73 -2.85 -14.64
C ILE A 576 16.68 -4.10 -15.52
N TYR A 577 15.50 -4.43 -16.04
CA TYR A 577 15.29 -5.58 -16.90
C TYR A 577 15.53 -5.24 -18.38
N GLU A 578 15.01 -4.12 -18.85
CA GLU A 578 15.09 -3.69 -20.23
C GLU A 578 15.05 -2.17 -20.32
N THR A 579 15.73 -1.61 -21.32
CA THR A 579 15.72 -0.20 -21.68
C THR A 579 15.43 -0.06 -23.16
N GLN A 580 14.55 0.87 -23.55
CA GLN A 580 14.29 1.25 -24.93
C GLN A 580 14.17 2.77 -25.05
N GLU A 581 14.49 3.33 -26.22
CA GLU A 581 14.28 4.76 -26.48
C GLU A 581 12.85 5.00 -26.93
N SER A 582 12.22 6.07 -26.39
CA SER A 582 10.93 6.56 -26.87
C SER A 582 11.10 7.25 -28.23
N PRO A 583 10.41 6.81 -29.29
CA PRO A 583 10.47 7.45 -30.60
C PRO A 583 9.83 8.85 -30.60
N THR A 584 9.02 9.16 -29.62
CA THR A 584 8.31 10.44 -29.52
C THR A 584 9.09 11.50 -28.75
N SER A 585 9.73 11.16 -27.65
CA SER A 585 10.44 12.10 -26.77
C SER A 585 11.98 12.01 -26.84
N GLY A 586 12.50 10.89 -27.32
CA GLY A 586 13.93 10.56 -27.31
C GLY A 586 14.47 10.32 -25.90
N LYS A 587 13.58 10.08 -24.92
CA LYS A 587 13.93 9.68 -23.56
C LYS A 587 14.07 8.15 -23.48
N LEU A 588 14.76 7.68 -22.47
CA LEU A 588 14.86 6.24 -22.24
C LEU A 588 13.70 5.75 -21.34
N LEU A 589 13.10 4.67 -21.75
CA LEU A 589 12.03 3.97 -21.08
C LEU A 589 12.64 2.72 -20.44
N LEU A 590 12.54 2.59 -19.12
CA LEU A 590 13.16 1.53 -18.36
C LEU A 590 12.12 0.68 -17.64
N ILE A 591 12.27 -0.63 -17.75
CA ILE A 591 11.56 -1.58 -16.90
C ILE A 591 12.45 -1.94 -15.70
N THR A 592 11.93 -1.78 -14.50
CA THR A 592 12.61 -2.17 -13.27
C THR A 592 11.77 -3.18 -12.49
N ASN A 593 12.36 -3.84 -11.49
CA ASN A 593 11.60 -4.73 -10.61
C ASN A 593 10.58 -4.00 -9.72
N GLU A 594 10.64 -2.67 -9.62
CA GLU A 594 9.68 -1.84 -8.87
C GLU A 594 8.65 -1.14 -9.78
N GLY A 595 8.73 -1.33 -11.11
CA GLY A 595 7.81 -0.75 -12.07
C GLY A 595 8.49 -0.20 -13.32
N PHE A 596 8.06 0.98 -13.75
CA PHE A 596 8.47 1.64 -14.98
C PHE A 596 9.09 2.98 -14.68
N SER A 597 10.16 3.36 -15.38
CA SER A 597 10.83 4.65 -15.25
C SER A 597 11.09 5.28 -16.61
N ILE A 598 10.98 6.61 -16.67
CA ILE A 598 11.37 7.41 -17.84
C ILE A 598 12.59 8.23 -17.45
N PHE A 599 13.68 8.07 -18.19
CA PHE A 599 14.93 8.77 -17.95
C PHE A 599 15.17 9.85 -19.00
N ASP A 600 15.19 11.09 -18.57
CA ASP A 600 15.67 12.21 -19.37
C ASP A 600 17.18 12.40 -19.13
N TYR A 601 17.99 11.79 -19.95
CA TYR A 601 19.42 11.78 -19.78
C TYR A 601 20.06 13.18 -20.01
N ARG A 602 19.37 14.13 -20.63
CA ARG A 602 19.86 15.52 -20.78
C ARG A 602 19.87 16.26 -19.43
N ASN A 603 18.82 16.04 -18.66
CA ASN A 603 18.64 16.64 -17.35
C ASN A 603 19.13 15.69 -16.23
N LYS A 604 19.46 14.44 -16.57
CA LYS A 604 19.79 13.34 -15.63
C LYS A 604 18.69 13.10 -14.59
N ASP A 605 17.44 13.19 -15.02
CA ASP A 605 16.26 13.13 -14.20
C ASP A 605 15.41 11.88 -14.51
N PHE A 606 14.91 11.20 -13.46
CA PHE A 606 14.05 10.02 -13.55
C PHE A 606 12.63 10.34 -13.11
N ASN A 607 11.65 10.00 -13.93
CA ASN A 607 10.25 9.93 -13.54
C ASN A 607 9.86 8.45 -13.32
N ASN A 608 9.50 8.09 -12.10
CA ASN A 608 9.25 6.73 -11.70
C ASN A 608 7.75 6.45 -11.54
N TYR A 609 7.31 5.29 -12.04
CA TYR A 609 5.92 4.83 -12.00
C TYR A 609 5.88 3.42 -11.38
N SER A 610 5.25 3.32 -10.22
CA SER A 610 5.12 2.08 -9.44
C SER A 610 3.67 1.83 -9.03
N ALA A 611 3.38 0.66 -8.48
CA ALA A 611 2.06 0.36 -7.95
C ALA A 611 1.59 1.35 -6.88
N GLU A 612 2.51 1.95 -6.13
CA GLU A 612 2.21 2.95 -5.09
C GLU A 612 1.63 4.24 -5.66
N ASN A 613 2.02 4.62 -6.89
CA ASN A 613 1.50 5.79 -7.59
C ASN A 613 0.54 5.43 -8.73
N GLY A 614 -0.13 4.27 -8.63
CA GLY A 614 -1.20 3.87 -9.55
C GLY A 614 -0.77 3.19 -10.85
N PHE A 615 0.49 2.82 -10.97
CA PHE A 615 0.94 2.00 -12.09
C PHE A 615 0.33 0.59 -11.98
N PRO A 616 -0.36 0.07 -13.02
CA PRO A 616 -1.25 -1.06 -12.85
C PRO A 616 -0.59 -2.44 -12.83
N LEU A 617 0.72 -2.54 -13.05
CA LEU A 617 1.46 -3.79 -12.95
C LEU A 617 2.28 -3.82 -11.66
N THR A 618 1.99 -4.77 -10.80
CA THR A 618 2.74 -4.99 -9.54
C THR A 618 4.09 -5.67 -9.77
N ALA A 619 4.20 -6.44 -10.84
CA ALA A 619 5.45 -7.09 -11.25
C ALA A 619 5.54 -7.10 -12.78
N VAL A 620 6.55 -6.44 -13.29
CA VAL A 620 6.88 -6.37 -14.71
C VAL A 620 7.83 -7.53 -15.04
N ASN A 621 7.73 -8.08 -16.25
CA ASN A 621 8.56 -9.22 -16.66
C ASN A 621 9.79 -8.75 -17.46
N GLU A 622 10.82 -9.59 -17.48
CA GLU A 622 12.02 -9.37 -18.29
C GLU A 622 11.68 -9.33 -19.80
N ASN A 623 12.33 -8.46 -20.54
CA ASN A 623 12.16 -8.31 -22.01
C ASN A 623 10.72 -8.10 -22.46
N ALA A 624 9.92 -7.42 -21.66
CA ALA A 624 8.48 -7.26 -21.88
C ALA A 624 8.07 -5.84 -22.31
N LEU A 625 9.02 -4.99 -22.68
CA LEU A 625 8.80 -3.65 -23.23
C LEU A 625 8.72 -3.74 -24.76
N CYS A 626 7.71 -3.09 -25.33
CA CYS A 626 7.60 -2.87 -26.76
C CYS A 626 7.07 -1.46 -27.01
N VAL A 627 7.85 -0.64 -27.66
CA VAL A 627 7.42 0.68 -28.11
C VAL A 627 7.12 0.60 -29.61
N THR A 628 5.89 0.87 -29.98
CA THR A 628 5.45 0.80 -31.36
C THR A 628 5.82 2.06 -32.14
N ARG A 629 5.79 2.00 -33.46
CA ARG A 629 6.16 3.12 -34.35
C ARG A 629 5.27 4.35 -34.16
N ASP A 630 4.05 4.18 -33.70
CA ASP A 630 3.13 5.27 -33.37
C ASP A 630 3.31 5.80 -31.93
N GLY A 631 4.28 5.27 -31.19
CA GLY A 631 4.64 5.73 -29.84
C GLY A 631 3.76 5.14 -28.71
N GLU A 632 2.90 4.15 -29.01
CA GLU A 632 2.21 3.41 -27.95
C GLU A 632 3.20 2.44 -27.29
N ILE A 633 3.24 2.48 -25.97
CA ILE A 633 4.12 1.67 -25.12
C ILE A 633 3.33 0.46 -24.64
N PHE A 634 3.79 -0.74 -24.94
CA PHE A 634 3.25 -1.98 -24.43
C PHE A 634 4.19 -2.57 -23.39
N LEU A 635 3.65 -2.93 -22.26
CA LEU A 635 4.42 -3.43 -21.12
C LEU A 635 3.79 -4.70 -20.58
N GLY A 636 4.56 -5.78 -20.58
CA GLY A 636 4.15 -7.09 -20.09
C GLY A 636 4.54 -7.33 -18.64
N GLY A 637 3.72 -8.07 -17.92
CA GLY A 637 3.97 -8.46 -16.54
C GLY A 637 3.44 -9.85 -16.24
N VAL A 638 3.41 -10.20 -14.95
CA VAL A 638 2.88 -11.51 -14.50
C VAL A 638 1.36 -11.56 -14.44
N GLN A 639 0.68 -10.42 -14.59
CA GLN A 639 -0.77 -10.28 -14.53
C GLN A 639 -1.40 -9.88 -15.88
N GLY A 640 -0.65 -9.95 -16.96
CA GLY A 640 -1.08 -9.53 -18.30
C GLY A 640 -0.15 -8.49 -18.89
N MET A 641 -0.70 -7.70 -19.80
CA MET A 641 0.01 -6.61 -20.49
C MET A 641 -0.83 -5.34 -20.40
N ILE A 642 -0.17 -4.19 -20.38
CA ILE A 642 -0.81 -2.88 -20.47
C ILE A 642 -0.27 -2.14 -21.70
N SER A 643 -1.06 -1.17 -22.21
CA SER A 643 -0.54 -0.16 -23.12
C SER A 643 -0.97 1.24 -22.73
N PHE A 644 -0.16 2.22 -23.11
CA PHE A 644 -0.38 3.64 -22.86
C PHE A 644 0.54 4.47 -23.77
N HIS A 645 0.27 5.79 -23.86
CA HIS A 645 1.19 6.72 -24.49
C HIS A 645 1.95 7.55 -23.45
N GLU A 646 3.22 7.85 -23.73
CA GLU A 646 4.06 8.63 -22.81
C GLU A 646 3.43 9.98 -22.40
N MET A 647 2.76 10.64 -23.35
CA MET A 647 2.10 11.94 -23.09
C MET A 647 0.94 11.84 -22.08
N GLU A 648 0.32 10.66 -21.96
CA GLU A 648 -0.78 10.40 -21.02
C GLU A 648 -0.31 10.27 -19.57
N LEU A 649 0.99 10.05 -19.36
CA LEU A 649 1.60 10.00 -18.02
C LEU A 649 1.80 11.37 -17.37
N ASN A 650 1.59 12.47 -18.10
CA ASN A 650 1.65 13.81 -17.56
C ASN A 650 0.34 14.18 -16.87
N PHE A 651 0.17 13.73 -15.63
CA PHE A 651 -1.02 14.03 -14.84
C PHE A 651 -1.04 15.48 -14.37
N THR A 652 -2.21 16.12 -14.47
CA THR A 652 -2.47 17.37 -13.76
C THR A 652 -2.86 17.04 -12.34
N PRO A 653 -2.09 17.40 -11.31
CA PRO A 653 -2.44 17.13 -9.93
C PRO A 653 -3.79 17.72 -9.57
N LYS A 654 -4.62 16.96 -8.84
CA LYS A 654 -5.93 17.40 -8.36
C LYS A 654 -5.82 17.89 -6.92
N PRO A 655 -6.54 18.94 -6.55
CA PRO A 655 -6.56 19.42 -5.18
C PRO A 655 -7.21 18.40 -4.24
N TYR A 656 -6.69 18.33 -3.02
CA TYR A 656 -7.22 17.48 -1.95
C TYR A 656 -7.01 18.14 -0.58
N LYS A 657 -7.56 17.55 0.47
CA LYS A 657 -7.40 18.04 1.85
C LYS A 657 -6.73 16.98 2.71
N ILE A 658 -5.92 17.42 3.65
CA ILE A 658 -5.46 16.62 4.79
C ILE A 658 -6.49 16.77 5.90
N ILE A 659 -6.94 15.65 6.46
CA ILE A 659 -8.02 15.56 7.44
C ILE A 659 -7.47 14.92 8.70
N LEU A 660 -7.48 15.62 9.82
CA LEU A 660 -7.14 15.06 11.11
C LEU A 660 -8.25 14.10 11.53
N SER A 661 -7.96 12.82 11.67
CA SER A 661 -8.97 11.77 11.83
C SER A 661 -9.17 11.32 13.27
N ARG A 662 -8.08 11.09 14.02
CA ARG A 662 -8.12 10.61 15.40
C ARG A 662 -7.06 11.28 16.28
N LEU A 663 -7.41 11.50 17.52
CA LEU A 663 -6.50 11.92 18.58
C LEU A 663 -6.40 10.79 19.61
N ILE A 664 -5.21 10.36 19.90
CA ILE A 664 -4.90 9.31 20.88
C ILE A 664 -4.03 9.97 21.96
N VAL A 665 -4.47 9.95 23.22
CA VAL A 665 -3.74 10.52 24.33
C VAL A 665 -3.44 9.40 25.35
N ASN A 666 -2.18 9.24 25.73
CA ASN A 666 -1.71 8.18 26.61
C ASN A 666 -2.18 6.77 26.20
N GLY A 667 -2.30 6.52 24.87
CA GLY A 667 -2.73 5.24 24.31
C GLY A 667 -4.25 5.02 24.26
N GLN A 668 -5.06 6.04 24.65
CA GLN A 668 -6.52 5.99 24.57
C GLN A 668 -7.02 6.93 23.47
N GLU A 669 -7.95 6.46 22.63
CA GLU A 669 -8.62 7.30 21.66
C GLU A 669 -9.55 8.29 22.34
N ILE A 670 -9.44 9.57 21.98
CA ILE A 670 -10.27 10.66 22.50
C ILE A 670 -11.49 10.84 21.60
N HIS A 671 -12.67 10.78 22.18
CA HIS A 671 -13.93 10.98 21.48
C HIS A 671 -14.55 12.35 21.76
N VAL A 672 -15.37 12.82 20.83
CA VAL A 672 -16.08 14.09 20.99
C VAL A 672 -17.03 14.03 22.19
N GLY A 673 -16.83 14.95 23.17
CA GLY A 673 -17.65 15.06 24.35
C GLY A 673 -17.47 13.94 25.36
N ASP A 674 -16.34 13.24 25.36
CA ASP A 674 -15.96 12.26 26.38
C ASP A 674 -15.60 12.93 27.74
N GLU A 675 -15.33 12.13 28.75
CA GLU A 675 -14.99 12.62 30.10
C GLU A 675 -13.70 13.43 30.15
N THR A 676 -12.82 13.30 29.16
CA THR A 676 -11.56 14.06 29.11
C THR A 676 -11.78 15.54 28.78
N GLY A 677 -12.88 15.83 28.06
CA GLY A 677 -13.22 17.19 27.63
C GLY A 677 -12.24 17.81 26.62
N ILE A 678 -11.26 17.05 26.10
CA ILE A 678 -10.24 17.54 25.14
C ILE A 678 -10.88 17.93 23.83
N LEU A 679 -11.81 17.10 23.31
CA LEU A 679 -12.50 17.36 22.06
C LEU A 679 -13.97 17.72 22.31
N GLN A 680 -14.33 18.96 21.99
CA GLN A 680 -15.73 19.42 21.96
C GLN A 680 -16.36 19.24 20.57
N ARG A 681 -15.54 19.17 19.53
CA ARG A 681 -15.88 18.91 18.14
C ARG A 681 -14.97 17.83 17.57
N SER A 682 -15.35 17.24 16.45
CA SER A 682 -14.49 16.30 15.74
C SER A 682 -13.15 16.94 15.40
N LEU A 683 -12.08 16.18 15.44
CA LEU A 683 -10.71 16.69 15.31
C LEU A 683 -10.50 17.49 14.00
N CYS A 684 -11.18 17.10 12.90
CA CYS A 684 -11.14 17.84 11.63
C CYS A 684 -11.84 19.21 11.68
N HIS A 685 -12.63 19.51 12.73
CA HIS A 685 -13.30 20.81 12.96
C HIS A 685 -12.72 21.52 14.21
N THR A 686 -11.58 21.05 14.73
CA THR A 686 -10.92 21.57 15.92
C THR A 686 -9.64 22.28 15.51
N GLU A 687 -9.52 23.56 15.88
CA GLU A 687 -8.33 24.38 15.60
C GLU A 687 -7.31 24.30 16.72
N GLU A 688 -7.75 24.02 17.96
CA GLU A 688 -6.90 23.94 19.14
C GLU A 688 -7.32 22.83 20.09
N ILE A 689 -6.34 22.20 20.72
CA ILE A 689 -6.56 21.20 21.78
C ILE A 689 -5.75 21.58 23.02
N THR A 690 -6.25 21.23 24.20
CA THR A 690 -5.57 21.45 25.47
C THR A 690 -5.28 20.10 26.13
N LEU A 691 -4.03 19.85 26.44
CA LEU A 691 -3.54 18.65 27.12
C LEU A 691 -3.12 19.00 28.56
N ASP A 692 -3.52 18.16 29.49
CA ASP A 692 -3.08 18.28 30.89
C ASP A 692 -1.62 17.85 31.07
N ALA A 693 -1.04 18.22 32.14
CA ALA A 693 0.38 17.99 32.45
C ALA A 693 0.79 16.51 32.55
N ASP A 694 -0.15 15.61 32.79
CA ASP A 694 0.03 14.14 32.83
C ASP A 694 -0.26 13.45 31.50
N GLN A 695 -0.82 14.18 30.55
CA GLN A 695 -1.09 13.72 29.19
C GLN A 695 0.17 13.93 28.32
N THR A 696 1.22 13.21 28.64
CA THR A 696 2.57 13.45 28.10
C THR A 696 2.83 12.80 26.74
N MET A 697 1.97 11.90 26.32
CA MET A 697 2.08 11.22 25.04
C MET A 697 0.77 11.41 24.26
N PHE A 698 0.88 11.94 23.05
CA PHE A 698 -0.24 12.00 22.14
C PHE A 698 0.16 11.58 20.72
N SER A 699 -0.80 11.03 20.01
CA SER A 699 -0.69 10.71 18.58
C SER A 699 -1.87 11.32 17.84
N ILE A 700 -1.58 11.91 16.71
CA ILE A 700 -2.59 12.42 15.79
C ILE A 700 -2.52 11.58 14.54
N GLU A 701 -3.63 10.93 14.22
CA GLU A 701 -3.80 10.26 12.94
C GLU A 701 -4.46 11.22 11.96
N PHE A 702 -3.99 11.20 10.74
CA PHE A 702 -4.54 11.99 9.66
C PHE A 702 -4.80 11.10 8.44
N ALA A 703 -5.69 11.55 7.58
CA ALA A 703 -5.98 10.95 6.31
C ALA A 703 -5.97 12.02 5.21
N THR A 704 -5.99 11.62 3.97
CA THR A 704 -6.08 12.54 2.84
C THR A 704 -7.33 12.23 2.02
N SER A 705 -8.06 13.26 1.60
CA SER A 705 -9.15 13.08 0.63
C SER A 705 -8.63 12.87 -0.81
N ASN A 706 -7.45 12.27 -0.92
CA ASN A 706 -6.81 11.96 -2.19
C ASN A 706 -7.00 10.48 -2.51
N TYR A 707 -7.95 10.19 -3.38
CA TYR A 707 -8.30 8.83 -3.80
C TYR A 707 -7.68 8.44 -5.15
N ILE A 708 -6.80 9.28 -5.66
CA ILE A 708 -6.11 9.07 -6.93
C ILE A 708 -4.68 8.60 -6.63
N PRO A 709 -4.33 7.33 -6.87
CA PRO A 709 -2.98 6.82 -6.58
C PRO A 709 -1.87 7.61 -7.30
N ALA A 710 -2.11 8.05 -8.53
CA ALA A 710 -1.15 8.85 -9.31
C ALA A 710 -0.92 10.26 -8.73
N ASN A 711 -1.78 10.74 -7.82
CA ASN A 711 -1.67 12.03 -7.15
C ASN A 711 -1.09 11.92 -5.72
N LYS A 712 -0.62 10.73 -5.33
CA LYS A 712 -0.08 10.46 -3.99
C LYS A 712 1.20 11.26 -3.74
N ASP A 713 1.28 11.85 -2.58
CA ASP A 713 2.39 12.70 -2.14
C ASP A 713 2.94 12.23 -0.80
N ASP A 714 4.22 12.47 -0.59
CA ASP A 714 4.81 12.37 0.75
C ASP A 714 4.33 13.51 1.63
N ILE A 715 3.84 13.16 2.82
CA ILE A 715 3.37 14.15 3.79
C ILE A 715 4.49 14.46 4.77
N ILE A 716 4.70 15.75 4.96
CA ILE A 716 5.68 16.28 5.94
C ILE A 716 4.95 17.05 7.03
N TYR A 717 5.52 17.02 8.22
CA TYR A 717 4.97 17.72 9.36
C TYR A 717 6.06 18.44 10.16
N LYS A 718 5.65 19.45 10.90
CA LYS A 718 6.50 20.23 11.81
C LYS A 718 5.71 20.63 13.03
N LEU A 719 6.31 20.53 14.20
CA LEU A 719 5.74 21.05 15.45
C LEU A 719 6.51 22.31 15.86
N GLU A 720 5.98 23.49 15.51
CA GLU A 720 6.56 24.77 15.92
C GLU A 720 6.49 24.92 17.43
N GLY A 721 7.57 25.40 18.02
CA GLY A 721 7.77 25.42 19.47
C GLY A 721 8.54 24.21 20.01
N PHE A 722 8.65 23.12 19.24
CA PHE A 722 9.46 21.95 19.54
C PHE A 722 10.64 21.81 18.58
N SER A 723 10.40 21.86 17.26
CA SER A 723 11.42 21.83 16.23
C SER A 723 11.03 22.74 15.06
N ASN A 724 12.02 23.33 14.40
CA ASN A 724 11.83 24.12 13.19
C ASN A 724 12.04 23.31 11.91
N GLU A 725 12.43 22.05 12.01
CA GLU A 725 12.69 21.18 10.85
C GLU A 725 11.42 20.44 10.43
N TRP A 726 11.23 20.28 9.13
CA TRP A 726 10.20 19.45 8.55
C TRP A 726 10.61 17.98 8.60
N THR A 727 9.72 17.12 9.02
CA THR A 727 9.94 15.67 9.12
C THR A 727 8.97 14.95 8.20
N SER A 728 9.47 14.04 7.35
CA SER A 728 8.62 13.18 6.52
C SER A 728 7.93 12.13 7.39
N THR A 729 6.66 11.87 7.10
CA THR A 729 5.91 10.76 7.71
C THR A 729 6.33 9.39 7.18
N ARG A 730 7.08 9.35 6.07
CA ARG A 730 7.51 8.10 5.39
C ARG A 730 6.35 7.16 5.07
N GLY A 731 5.23 7.72 4.63
CA GLY A 731 4.02 6.96 4.33
C GLY A 731 3.21 6.52 5.54
N LEU A 732 3.59 6.90 6.77
CA LEU A 732 2.78 6.67 7.95
C LEU A 732 1.75 7.79 8.09
N HIS A 733 0.54 7.41 8.49
CA HIS A 733 -0.58 8.34 8.70
C HIS A 733 -0.75 8.74 10.17
N THR A 734 0.31 8.59 10.97
CA THR A 734 0.31 8.87 12.42
C THR A 734 1.51 9.71 12.82
N ILE A 735 1.26 10.80 13.51
CA ILE A 735 2.28 11.68 14.10
C ILE A 735 2.23 11.53 15.60
N THR A 736 3.33 11.12 16.23
CA THR A 736 3.41 10.88 17.66
C THR A 736 4.45 11.78 18.30
N TYR A 737 4.05 12.43 19.39
CA TYR A 737 4.95 13.18 20.27
C TYR A 737 4.85 12.68 21.70
N THR A 738 5.99 12.69 22.39
CA THR A 738 6.08 12.28 23.79
C THR A 738 6.85 13.33 24.59
N ASN A 739 6.46 13.52 25.84
CA ASN A 739 7.17 14.37 26.79
C ASN A 739 7.33 15.85 26.38
N LEU A 740 6.28 16.46 25.83
CA LEU A 740 6.30 17.89 25.58
C LEU A 740 6.32 18.68 26.89
N ASN A 741 7.10 19.74 26.91
CA ASN A 741 7.07 20.70 28.02
C ASN A 741 5.75 21.50 28.02
N ALA A 742 5.41 22.09 29.17
CA ALA A 742 4.29 23.04 29.23
C ALA A 742 4.56 24.23 28.30
N GLY A 743 3.59 24.50 27.40
CA GLY A 743 3.70 25.54 26.39
C GLY A 743 2.64 25.46 25.34
N THR A 744 2.72 26.33 24.36
CA THR A 744 1.86 26.33 23.18
C THR A 744 2.69 25.90 21.97
N TYR A 745 2.21 24.90 21.24
CA TYR A 745 2.82 24.35 20.06
C TYR A 745 1.87 24.49 18.87
N LYS A 746 2.42 24.58 17.67
CA LYS A 746 1.62 24.59 16.44
C LYS A 746 2.07 23.45 15.55
N LEU A 747 1.24 22.42 15.42
CA LEU A 747 1.46 21.34 14.47
C LEU A 747 1.04 21.82 13.09
N LEU A 748 1.93 21.65 12.12
CA LEU A 748 1.73 21.99 10.72
C LEU A 748 1.94 20.71 9.89
N ILE A 749 0.99 20.39 9.01
CA ILE A 749 1.03 19.21 8.14
C ILE A 749 0.76 19.67 6.71
N LYS A 750 1.58 19.23 5.76
CA LYS A 750 1.44 19.54 4.33
C LYS A 750 2.09 18.47 3.45
N PRO A 751 1.75 18.37 2.15
CA PRO A 751 2.52 17.56 1.21
C PRO A 751 3.90 18.18 0.93
N GLU A 752 4.89 17.33 0.63
CA GLU A 752 6.23 17.75 0.27
C GLU A 752 6.25 18.29 -1.17
N GLY A 753 6.89 19.44 -1.37
CA GLY A 753 7.17 19.98 -2.72
C GLY A 753 5.96 20.47 -3.52
N LYS A 754 4.73 20.49 -2.96
CA LYS A 754 3.52 20.96 -3.65
C LYS A 754 3.09 22.35 -3.23
N ASP A 755 2.39 23.01 -4.17
CA ASP A 755 1.78 24.31 -3.95
C ASP A 755 0.59 24.20 -2.97
N GLU A 756 0.46 25.16 -2.07
CA GLU A 756 -0.65 25.26 -1.11
C GLU A 756 -2.03 25.36 -1.79
N SER A 757 -2.09 25.76 -3.07
CA SER A 757 -3.33 25.73 -3.85
C SER A 757 -3.87 24.33 -4.12
N LEU A 758 -2.99 23.32 -4.15
CA LEU A 758 -3.38 21.91 -4.36
C LEU A 758 -3.73 21.21 -3.06
N CYS A 759 -3.03 21.53 -1.98
CA CYS A 759 -3.35 20.99 -0.66
C CYS A 759 -2.95 22.01 0.41
N PRO A 760 -3.92 22.70 1.01
CA PRO A 760 -3.67 23.67 2.06
C PRO A 760 -3.00 23.03 3.27
N GLN A 761 -2.06 23.76 3.86
CA GLN A 761 -1.45 23.37 5.11
C GLN A 761 -2.50 23.31 6.24
N VAL A 762 -2.50 22.23 7.02
CA VAL A 762 -3.40 22.06 8.17
C VAL A 762 -2.68 22.47 9.44
N PRO A 763 -3.11 23.54 10.13
CA PRO A 763 -2.61 23.91 11.42
C PRO A 763 -3.45 23.28 12.55
N LEU A 764 -2.80 22.84 13.64
CA LEU A 764 -3.45 22.49 14.90
C LEU A 764 -2.64 23.08 16.04
N ILE A 765 -3.29 23.88 16.87
CA ILE A 765 -2.66 24.48 18.05
C ILE A 765 -2.81 23.50 19.23
N ILE A 766 -1.73 23.25 19.94
CA ILE A 766 -1.67 22.31 21.05
C ILE A 766 -1.17 23.05 22.28
N HIS A 767 -2.03 23.20 23.28
CA HIS A 767 -1.72 23.79 24.57
C HIS A 767 -1.41 22.68 25.57
N VAL A 768 -0.18 22.61 26.05
CA VAL A 768 0.22 21.70 27.13
C VAL A 768 0.27 22.48 28.44
N LEU A 769 -0.62 22.15 29.36
CA LEU A 769 -0.74 22.81 30.62
C LEU A 769 0.45 22.47 31.54
N PRO A 770 0.95 23.41 32.32
CA PRO A 770 1.98 23.14 33.34
C PRO A 770 1.38 22.29 34.47
N PRO A 771 2.17 21.37 35.07
CA PRO A 771 1.76 20.69 36.29
C PRO A 771 1.33 21.69 37.37
N TYR A 772 0.32 21.30 38.17
CA TYR A 772 -0.24 22.17 39.20
C TYR A 772 0.82 22.81 40.10
N TYR A 773 1.94 22.12 40.34
CA TYR A 773 3.07 22.60 41.12
C TYR A 773 4.01 23.55 40.36
N LYS A 774 3.82 23.75 39.04
CA LYS A 774 4.56 24.72 38.21
C LYS A 774 3.68 25.85 37.67
N THR A 775 2.47 26.01 38.19
CA THR A 775 1.61 27.12 37.80
C THR A 775 2.05 28.42 38.47
N THR A 776 1.67 29.55 37.88
CA THR A 776 1.91 30.90 38.51
C THR A 776 1.37 30.98 39.92
N LEU A 777 0.22 30.34 40.17
CA LEU A 777 -0.37 30.24 41.48
C LEU A 777 0.50 29.39 42.42
N ALA A 778 1.02 28.27 41.98
CA ALA A 778 1.93 27.42 42.76
C ALA A 778 3.21 28.16 43.12
N TYR A 779 3.82 28.88 42.18
CA TYR A 779 5.00 29.70 42.44
C TYR A 779 4.69 30.83 43.42
N PHE A 780 3.49 31.43 43.35
CA PHE A 780 3.03 32.42 44.34
C PHE A 780 2.88 31.79 45.73
N ILE A 781 2.28 30.58 45.78
CA ILE A 781 2.19 29.81 47.04
C ILE A 781 3.58 29.45 47.57
N TYR A 782 4.50 28.99 46.72
CA TYR A 782 5.88 28.70 47.11
C TYR A 782 6.59 29.94 47.59
N PHE A 783 6.36 31.10 46.97
CA PHE A 783 6.90 32.36 47.39
C PHE A 783 6.38 32.73 48.78
N ILE A 784 5.06 32.58 49.04
CA ILE A 784 4.45 32.81 50.34
C ILE A 784 5.02 31.82 51.38
N ILE A 785 5.05 30.50 51.03
CA ILE A 785 5.59 29.49 51.95
C ILE A 785 7.05 29.79 52.28
N THR A 786 7.84 30.13 51.23
CA THR A 786 9.26 30.49 51.42
C THR A 786 9.39 31.74 52.31
N GLY A 787 8.53 32.75 52.07
CA GLY A 787 8.46 33.95 52.91
C GLY A 787 8.11 33.63 54.34
N VAL A 788 7.11 32.75 54.55
CA VAL A 788 6.71 32.29 55.91
C VAL A 788 7.83 31.48 56.60
N VAL A 789 8.46 30.55 55.83
CA VAL A 789 9.59 29.75 56.29
C VAL A 789 10.78 30.66 56.65
N LEU A 790 11.06 31.64 55.78
CA LEU A 790 12.12 32.64 56.05
C LEU A 790 11.82 33.48 57.29
N TRP A 791 10.57 33.96 57.42
CA TRP A 791 10.12 34.70 58.58
C TRP A 791 10.22 33.83 59.81
N TYR A 792 9.76 32.59 59.79
CA TYR A 792 9.86 31.65 60.91
C TYR A 792 11.32 31.29 61.24
N SER A 793 12.14 31.09 60.15
CA SER A 793 13.58 30.83 60.29
C SER A 793 14.34 32.03 60.98
N VAL A 794 14.02 33.26 60.55
CA VAL A 794 14.57 34.48 61.11
C VAL A 794 14.11 34.64 62.55
N ARG A 795 12.82 34.31 62.79
CA ARG A 795 12.29 34.33 64.17
C ARG A 795 12.90 33.23 65.04
N ALA A 796 13.03 32.02 64.52
CA ALA A 796 13.70 30.90 65.17
C ALA A 796 15.21 31.18 65.39
N TYR A 797 15.84 31.77 64.34
CA TYR A 797 17.26 32.24 64.50
C TYR A 797 17.45 33.25 65.53
N LYS A 798 16.59 34.30 65.67
CA LYS A 798 16.57 35.25 66.71
C LYS A 798 16.31 34.63 68.12
N SER A 799 15.41 33.60 68.09
CA SER A 799 15.14 32.84 69.35
C SER A 799 16.31 31.92 69.73
N ARG A 800 16.96 31.28 68.68
CA ARG A 800 18.15 30.41 68.88
C ARG A 800 19.42 31.19 69.29
N ILE A 801 19.55 32.42 68.82
CA ILE A 801 20.65 33.28 69.29
C ILE A 801 20.53 33.53 70.82
N LYS A 802 19.30 33.69 71.32
CA LYS A 802 19.07 33.78 72.81
C LYS A 802 19.30 32.43 73.53
N LEU A 803 19.15 31.29 72.82
CA LEU A 803 19.35 29.95 73.40
C LEU A 803 20.77 29.38 73.20
N ARG A 804 21.55 29.94 72.27
CA ARG A 804 22.88 29.46 71.90
C ARG A 804 24.00 29.88 72.86
N GLU A 805 23.75 30.79 73.75
CA GLU A 805 24.72 31.16 74.85
C GLU A 805 24.80 30.09 75.96
N SER A 806 23.81 29.14 76.00
CA SER A 806 23.78 28.16 77.09
C SER A 806 24.11 26.69 76.71
N LEU A 807 24.28 26.35 75.43
CA LEU A 807 24.44 24.96 75.05
C LEU A 807 25.61 24.64 74.08
N LYS A 808 26.71 25.39 74.26
CA LYS A 808 27.84 25.28 73.28
C LYS A 808 28.84 24.15 73.50
N TYR A 809 28.57 23.19 74.37
CA TYR A 809 29.64 22.23 74.78
C TYR A 809 29.37 20.70 74.56
N GLU A 810 28.17 20.21 74.09
CA GLU A 810 27.95 18.77 74.25
C GLU A 810 27.49 17.97 73.03
N GLN A 811 27.40 18.50 71.82
CA GLN A 811 26.90 17.70 70.68
C GLN A 811 27.71 17.81 69.39
N LYS A 812 28.94 17.58 69.43
CA LYS A 812 29.75 17.58 68.19
C LYS A 812 30.22 16.20 67.67
N HIS A 813 29.74 15.11 68.22
CA HIS A 813 30.35 13.79 67.85
C HIS A 813 29.43 12.68 67.30
N ILE A 814 28.15 12.87 67.16
CA ILE A 814 27.28 11.72 66.70
C ILE A 814 26.63 11.88 65.37
N GLN A 815 26.62 13.01 64.70
CA GLN A 815 25.78 13.19 63.46
C GLN A 815 26.44 13.02 62.13
N ASP A 816 27.73 12.76 62.02
CA ASP A 816 28.40 12.69 60.70
C ASP A 816 28.38 11.30 60.02
N VAL A 817 27.94 10.28 60.74
CA VAL A 817 28.00 8.90 60.17
C VAL A 817 26.67 8.43 59.53
N GLU A 818 25.54 8.93 59.98
CA GLU A 818 24.24 8.44 59.48
C GLU A 818 23.75 9.09 58.16
N ALA A 819 24.17 10.32 57.89
CA ALA A 819 23.69 11.04 56.67
C ALA A 819 24.27 10.51 55.34
N LEU A 820 25.43 9.86 55.38
CA LEU A 820 26.12 9.37 54.19
C LEU A 820 25.50 8.07 53.63
N ASN A 821 24.89 7.27 54.49
CA ASN A 821 24.32 5.98 54.06
C ASN A 821 22.93 6.10 53.38
N GLN A 822 22.14 7.08 53.77
CA GLN A 822 20.80 7.22 53.13
C GLN A 822 20.83 7.85 51.74
N SER A 823 21.81 8.71 51.46
CA SER A 823 21.95 9.35 50.15
C SER A 823 22.34 8.35 49.01
N LYS A 824 23.20 7.37 49.35
CA LYS A 824 23.59 6.34 48.39
C LYS A 824 22.46 5.38 47.97
N LEU A 825 21.49 5.18 48.86
CA LEU A 825 20.39 4.25 48.63
C LEU A 825 19.34 4.77 47.63
N ARG A 826 19.04 6.07 47.66
CA ARG A 826 18.09 6.69 46.74
C ARG A 826 18.61 6.77 45.29
N PHE A 827 19.92 6.97 45.13
CA PHE A 827 20.57 7.09 43.83
C PHE A 827 20.45 5.82 42.98
N PHE A 828 20.71 4.66 43.61
CA PHE A 828 20.70 3.38 42.83
C PHE A 828 19.30 2.91 42.46
N THR A 829 18.26 3.24 43.21
CA THR A 829 16.89 2.85 42.89
C THR A 829 16.35 3.62 41.68
N ASN A 830 16.67 4.91 41.60
CA ASN A 830 16.19 5.77 40.50
C ASN A 830 16.88 5.41 39.17
N ILE A 831 18.20 5.17 39.22
CA ILE A 831 18.96 4.81 38.02
C ILE A 831 18.44 3.50 37.37
N SER A 832 18.11 2.51 38.20
CA SER A 832 17.62 1.22 37.67
C SER A 832 16.25 1.32 36.99
N HIS A 833 15.39 2.22 37.44
CA HIS A 833 14.12 2.50 36.75
C HIS A 833 14.32 3.26 35.44
N GLU A 834 15.27 4.22 35.42
CA GLU A 834 15.55 4.99 34.21
C GLU A 834 16.24 4.18 33.09
N PHE A 835 16.97 3.13 33.45
CA PHE A 835 17.55 2.21 32.44
C PHE A 835 16.57 1.17 31.92
N ARG A 836 15.59 0.75 32.72
CA ARG A 836 14.62 -0.28 32.30
C ARG A 836 13.74 0.22 31.16
N THR A 837 13.28 1.45 31.22
CA THR A 837 12.33 2.03 30.26
C THR A 837 12.90 2.10 28.82
N PRO A 838 14.08 2.74 28.59
CA PRO A 838 14.66 2.77 27.25
C PRO A 838 15.05 1.37 26.73
N LEU A 839 15.49 0.49 27.64
CA LEU A 839 15.91 -0.85 27.25
C LEU A 839 14.72 -1.72 26.83
N THR A 840 13.57 -1.56 27.47
CA THR A 840 12.33 -2.23 27.08
C THR A 840 11.87 -1.76 25.70
N LEU A 841 12.02 -0.47 25.42
CA LEU A 841 11.70 0.11 24.10
C LEU A 841 12.64 -0.40 23.00
N ILE A 842 13.93 -0.50 23.28
CA ILE A 842 14.93 -1.04 22.36
C ILE A 842 14.61 -2.51 22.03
N VAL A 843 14.33 -3.33 23.04
CA VAL A 843 13.97 -4.74 22.86
C VAL A 843 12.74 -4.87 21.99
N ALA A 844 11.67 -4.10 22.25
CA ALA A 844 10.44 -4.16 21.47
C ALA A 844 10.62 -3.74 20.01
N GLN A 845 11.44 -2.71 19.75
CA GLN A 845 11.73 -2.29 18.37
C GLN A 845 12.59 -3.31 17.61
N VAL A 846 13.58 -3.88 18.28
CA VAL A 846 14.45 -4.91 17.67
C VAL A 846 13.66 -6.21 17.43
N GLU A 847 12.72 -6.56 18.30
CA GLU A 847 11.82 -7.69 18.16
C GLU A 847 10.88 -7.51 16.96
N THR A 848 10.36 -6.30 16.76
CA THR A 848 9.57 -5.95 15.58
C THR A 848 10.40 -6.04 14.29
N LEU A 849 11.65 -5.61 14.33
CA LEU A 849 12.57 -5.73 13.20
C LEU A 849 12.89 -7.20 12.86
N LEU A 850 13.04 -8.08 13.86
CA LEU A 850 13.28 -9.52 13.65
C LEU A 850 12.11 -10.26 13.00
N GLN A 851 10.88 -9.72 13.09
CA GLN A 851 9.69 -10.28 12.47
C GLN A 851 9.54 -9.87 10.98
N LEU A 852 10.30 -8.93 10.48
CA LEU A 852 10.27 -8.51 9.08
C LEU A 852 11.05 -9.51 8.21
N GLN A 853 10.40 -10.06 7.18
CA GLN A 853 10.88 -11.22 6.40
C GLN A 853 11.93 -10.92 5.32
N ASN A 854 12.68 -9.82 5.32
CA ASN A 854 13.56 -9.48 4.18
C ASN A 854 14.96 -8.95 4.54
N PHE A 855 15.62 -9.54 5.54
CA PHE A 855 17.00 -9.18 5.83
C PHE A 855 18.00 -10.19 5.24
N THR A 856 19.15 -9.67 4.76
CA THR A 856 20.27 -10.55 4.45
C THR A 856 20.76 -11.26 5.72
N PRO A 857 21.28 -12.49 5.63
CA PRO A 857 21.78 -13.24 6.81
C PRO A 857 22.73 -12.44 7.69
N ALA A 858 23.55 -11.59 7.09
CA ALA A 858 24.49 -10.74 7.82
C ALA A 858 23.80 -9.65 8.66
N ILE A 859 22.75 -9.03 8.14
CA ILE A 859 21.97 -8.02 8.85
C ILE A 859 21.12 -8.68 9.93
N TYR A 860 20.49 -9.81 9.62
CA TYR A 860 19.69 -10.57 10.57
C TYR A 860 20.52 -10.97 11.80
N ASN A 861 21.74 -11.50 11.58
CA ASN A 861 22.63 -11.89 12.67
C ASN A 861 23.10 -10.69 13.52
N LYS A 862 23.29 -9.52 12.93
CA LYS A 862 23.60 -8.30 13.68
C LYS A 862 22.42 -7.84 14.53
N ILE A 863 21.21 -7.84 13.98
CA ILE A 863 19.98 -7.49 14.71
C ILE A 863 19.73 -8.50 15.83
N LEU A 864 19.92 -9.78 15.56
CA LEU A 864 19.83 -10.85 16.56
C LEU A 864 20.89 -10.69 17.68
N GLY A 865 22.08 -10.23 17.31
CA GLY A 865 23.13 -9.87 18.28
C GLY A 865 22.72 -8.71 19.20
N ILE A 866 22.14 -7.66 18.63
CA ILE A 866 21.59 -6.51 19.40
C ILE A 866 20.47 -6.98 20.32
N TYR A 867 19.57 -7.81 19.82
CA TYR A 867 18.47 -8.40 20.60
C TYR A 867 18.99 -9.16 21.83
N LYS A 868 19.92 -10.12 21.60
CA LYS A 868 20.54 -10.92 22.67
C LYS A 868 21.22 -10.06 23.72
N ASN A 869 22.00 -9.08 23.28
CA ASN A 869 22.71 -8.19 24.19
C ASN A 869 21.75 -7.29 24.99
N SER A 870 20.66 -6.84 24.36
CA SER A 870 19.64 -6.03 25.05
C SER A 870 18.84 -6.85 26.06
N ILE A 871 18.53 -8.10 25.77
CA ILE A 871 17.91 -9.04 26.72
C ILE A 871 18.86 -9.30 27.89
N GLN A 872 20.12 -9.58 27.62
CA GLN A 872 21.14 -9.83 28.66
C GLN A 872 21.32 -8.62 29.58
N LEU A 873 21.34 -7.41 29.03
CA LEU A 873 21.43 -6.19 29.84
C LEU A 873 20.18 -5.99 30.69
N ARG A 874 18.99 -6.31 30.16
CA ARG A 874 17.72 -6.25 30.92
C ARG A 874 17.72 -7.24 32.09
N GLU A 875 18.26 -8.42 31.90
CA GLU A 875 18.40 -9.44 32.94
C GLU A 875 19.35 -8.98 34.04
N LEU A 876 20.54 -8.45 33.70
CA LEU A 876 21.50 -7.90 34.66
C LEU A 876 20.91 -6.78 35.51
N ILE A 877 20.12 -5.87 34.91
CA ILE A 877 19.47 -4.80 35.69
C ILE A 877 18.41 -5.40 36.63
N THR A 878 17.72 -6.45 36.23
CA THR A 878 16.72 -7.13 37.03
C THR A 878 17.38 -7.87 38.20
N GLU A 879 18.50 -8.56 37.98
CA GLU A 879 19.29 -9.21 39.02
C GLU A 879 19.83 -8.22 40.05
N LEU A 880 20.29 -7.06 39.59
CA LEU A 880 20.76 -6.00 40.50
C LEU A 880 19.64 -5.50 41.43
N LEU A 881 18.42 -5.36 40.92
CA LEU A 881 17.25 -4.97 41.70
C LEU A 881 16.78 -6.08 42.64
N ASP A 882 16.80 -7.33 42.24
CA ASP A 882 16.45 -8.46 43.10
C ASP A 882 17.45 -8.63 44.24
N PHE A 883 18.74 -8.42 43.96
CA PHE A 883 19.79 -8.42 44.95
C PHE A 883 19.56 -7.32 46.04
N ARG A 884 19.17 -6.10 45.63
CA ARG A 884 18.89 -5.02 46.56
C ARG A 884 17.64 -5.30 47.43
N LYS A 885 16.61 -5.91 46.91
CA LYS A 885 15.44 -6.33 47.65
C LYS A 885 15.78 -7.39 48.70
N GLN A 886 16.74 -8.24 48.41
CA GLN A 886 17.24 -9.24 49.36
C GLN A 886 18.05 -8.62 50.51
N GLU A 887 18.93 -7.62 50.24
CA GLU A 887 19.67 -6.89 51.27
C GLU A 887 18.75 -6.14 52.23
N GLN A 888 17.61 -5.66 51.77
CA GLN A 888 16.62 -4.97 52.55
C GLN A 888 15.62 -5.88 53.28
N GLY A 889 15.74 -7.19 53.16
CA GLY A 889 14.81 -8.13 53.81
C GLY A 889 13.39 -8.15 53.20
N HIS A 890 13.20 -7.54 52.00
CA HIS A 890 11.89 -7.41 51.36
C HIS A 890 11.55 -8.53 50.38
N MET A 891 12.43 -9.54 50.26
CA MET A 891 12.17 -10.66 49.37
C MET A 891 11.28 -11.70 50.05
N LYS A 892 10.05 -11.84 49.59
CA LYS A 892 9.12 -12.84 50.06
C LYS A 892 9.25 -14.09 49.17
N ILE A 893 9.66 -15.20 49.74
CA ILE A 893 9.69 -16.50 49.06
C ILE A 893 8.26 -17.07 49.03
N LYS A 894 7.79 -17.52 47.90
CA LYS A 894 6.47 -18.13 47.71
C LYS A 894 6.62 -19.65 47.51
N VAL A 895 6.53 -20.37 48.59
CA VAL A 895 6.64 -21.81 48.54
C VAL A 895 5.29 -22.48 48.32
N GLY A 896 5.28 -23.51 47.50
CA GLY A 896 4.13 -24.39 47.26
C GLY A 896 4.56 -25.87 47.11
N PRO A 897 3.62 -26.80 47.19
CA PRO A 897 3.91 -28.21 46.99
C PRO A 897 4.10 -28.49 45.50
N HIS A 898 5.23 -28.99 45.11
CA HIS A 898 5.57 -29.33 43.74
C HIS A 898 6.35 -30.63 43.68
N ASN A 899 6.10 -31.45 42.65
CA ASN A 899 6.88 -32.64 42.39
C ASN A 899 8.27 -32.28 41.88
N ILE A 900 9.25 -32.44 42.73
CA ILE A 900 10.64 -32.06 42.48
C ILE A 900 11.29 -32.94 41.39
N VAL A 901 10.87 -34.19 41.28
CA VAL A 901 11.43 -35.13 40.29
C VAL A 901 10.99 -34.71 38.88
N ASN A 902 9.70 -34.41 38.69
CA ASN A 902 9.21 -33.88 37.42
C ASN A 902 9.84 -32.55 37.06
N PHE A 903 9.93 -31.66 38.04
CA PHE A 903 10.58 -30.37 37.85
C PHE A 903 12.04 -30.50 37.39
N LEU A 904 12.80 -31.38 38.00
CA LEU A 904 14.19 -31.64 37.62
C LEU A 904 14.31 -32.40 36.29
N TYR A 905 13.36 -33.26 35.97
CA TYR A 905 13.32 -33.95 34.69
C TYR A 905 13.01 -32.99 33.54
N GLU A 906 12.12 -32.05 33.72
CA GLU A 906 11.87 -30.98 32.74
C GLU A 906 13.14 -30.15 32.52
N ASN A 907 13.84 -29.79 33.58
CA ASN A 907 15.11 -29.09 33.47
C ASN A 907 16.21 -29.95 32.81
N TYR A 908 16.26 -31.23 33.10
CA TYR A 908 17.15 -32.16 32.42
C TYR A 908 16.90 -32.18 30.92
N LEU A 909 15.65 -32.28 30.48
CA LEU A 909 15.28 -32.26 29.05
C LEU A 909 15.68 -30.93 28.37
N LEU A 910 15.49 -29.82 29.06
CA LEU A 910 15.80 -28.49 28.57
C LEU A 910 17.31 -28.32 28.31
N PHE A 911 18.15 -28.89 29.18
CA PHE A 911 19.60 -28.81 29.04
C PHE A 911 20.23 -29.99 28.26
N LEU A 912 19.49 -31.04 27.97
CA LEU A 912 19.96 -32.21 27.22
C LEU A 912 20.39 -31.83 25.79
N GLU A 913 19.66 -30.96 25.16
CA GLU A 913 20.00 -30.47 23.81
C GLU A 913 21.32 -29.67 23.81
N TYR A 914 21.54 -28.86 24.86
CA TYR A 914 22.79 -28.09 25.03
C TYR A 914 23.98 -29.01 25.33
N ALA A 915 23.78 -30.02 26.14
CA ALA A 915 24.79 -31.01 26.46
C ALA A 915 25.14 -31.86 25.21
N SER A 916 24.12 -32.29 24.46
CA SER A 916 24.30 -33.05 23.22
C SER A 916 25.06 -32.25 22.15
N ALA A 917 24.75 -30.96 22.03
CA ALA A 917 25.46 -30.06 21.09
C ALA A 917 26.95 -29.91 21.43
N LYS A 918 27.32 -30.08 22.69
CA LYS A 918 28.70 -30.10 23.17
C LYS A 918 29.31 -31.52 23.26
N GLN A 919 28.56 -32.54 22.87
CA GLN A 919 28.98 -33.95 22.97
C GLN A 919 29.26 -34.41 24.42
N ILE A 920 28.54 -33.86 25.41
CA ILE A 920 28.63 -34.21 26.82
C ILE A 920 27.57 -35.27 27.13
N ASN A 921 27.96 -36.31 27.84
CA ASN A 921 27.04 -37.38 28.33
C ASN A 921 26.24 -36.86 29.52
N PHE A 922 25.02 -36.45 29.29
CA PHE A 922 24.15 -35.92 30.35
C PHE A 922 23.16 -36.99 30.84
N ASN A 923 23.22 -37.34 32.09
CA ASN A 923 22.41 -38.40 32.72
C ASN A 923 21.49 -37.84 33.79
N PHE A 924 20.29 -38.43 33.91
CA PHE A 924 19.38 -38.12 35.00
C PHE A 924 19.13 -39.37 35.85
N GLU A 925 19.47 -39.29 37.10
CA GLU A 925 19.28 -40.35 38.07
C GLU A 925 18.22 -39.98 39.11
N LYS A 926 17.18 -40.76 39.18
CA LYS A 926 16.09 -40.58 40.13
C LYS A 926 16.01 -41.73 41.15
N GLY A 927 15.87 -41.36 42.39
CA GLY A 927 15.69 -42.33 43.50
C GLY A 927 14.25 -42.81 43.68
N THR A 928 13.29 -42.06 43.16
CA THR A 928 11.85 -42.38 43.16
C THR A 928 11.21 -41.75 41.93
N ASP A 929 10.01 -42.20 41.52
CA ASP A 929 9.30 -41.64 40.37
C ASP A 929 8.53 -40.36 40.72
N GLU A 930 8.11 -40.17 41.98
CA GLU A 930 7.41 -39.00 42.45
C GLU A 930 7.90 -38.61 43.85
N LEU A 931 8.14 -37.29 44.01
CA LEU A 931 8.54 -36.73 45.30
C LEU A 931 8.02 -35.29 45.43
N GLU A 932 6.99 -35.10 46.23
CA GLU A 932 6.40 -33.77 46.47
C GLU A 932 7.18 -33.02 47.57
N VAL A 933 7.62 -31.81 47.28
CA VAL A 933 8.40 -30.98 48.19
C VAL A 933 7.85 -29.53 48.10
N TRP A 934 7.88 -28.87 49.23
CA TRP A 934 7.50 -27.45 49.32
C TRP A 934 8.67 -26.53 48.97
N TYR A 935 8.60 -25.88 47.84
CA TYR A 935 9.64 -24.88 47.46
C TYR A 935 9.03 -23.80 46.56
N ASP A 936 9.76 -22.69 46.36
CA ASP A 936 9.46 -21.66 45.39
C ASP A 936 10.02 -22.13 44.04
N GLN A 937 9.15 -22.50 43.12
CA GLN A 937 9.54 -23.05 41.82
C GLN A 937 10.38 -22.07 41.01
N LYS A 938 10.07 -20.78 41.10
CA LYS A 938 10.82 -19.75 40.33
C LYS A 938 12.21 -19.53 40.87
N GLN A 939 12.38 -19.58 42.17
CA GLN A 939 13.73 -19.43 42.77
C GLN A 939 14.53 -20.72 42.59
N MET A 940 13.88 -21.87 42.71
CA MET A 940 14.53 -23.16 42.45
C MET A 940 14.96 -23.28 40.99
N GLN A 941 14.17 -22.77 40.04
CA GLN A 941 14.52 -22.71 38.63
C GLN A 941 15.84 -21.95 38.41
N LYS A 942 15.99 -20.81 39.08
CA LYS A 942 17.24 -20.02 39.00
C LYS A 942 18.45 -20.82 39.54
N VAL A 943 18.25 -21.55 40.65
CA VAL A 943 19.32 -22.37 41.25
C VAL A 943 19.73 -23.50 40.30
N ILE A 944 18.76 -24.25 39.79
CA ILE A 944 19.03 -25.40 38.90
C ILE A 944 19.65 -24.94 37.57
N ASN A 945 19.13 -23.85 37.01
CA ASN A 945 19.69 -23.29 35.78
C ASN A 945 21.15 -22.88 35.95
N ASN A 946 21.48 -22.24 37.07
CA ASN A 946 22.85 -21.83 37.38
C ASN A 946 23.78 -23.04 37.55
N LEU A 947 23.35 -24.05 38.27
CA LEU A 947 24.15 -25.27 38.47
C LEU A 947 24.37 -26.03 37.17
N LEU A 948 23.31 -26.26 36.39
CA LEU A 948 23.42 -26.98 35.11
C LEU A 948 24.21 -26.19 34.06
N SER A 949 23.98 -24.88 33.98
CA SER A 949 24.74 -24.02 33.08
C SER A 949 26.24 -24.01 33.42
N ASN A 950 26.57 -23.96 34.70
CA ASN A 950 27.97 -24.05 35.14
C ASN A 950 28.56 -25.42 34.83
N ALA A 951 27.87 -26.51 35.13
CA ALA A 951 28.30 -27.84 34.79
C ALA A 951 28.61 -27.98 33.29
N ILE A 952 27.65 -27.55 32.41
CA ILE A 952 27.85 -27.61 30.95
C ILE A 952 28.98 -26.69 30.47
N LYS A 953 29.18 -25.56 31.13
CA LYS A 953 30.26 -24.61 30.76
C LYS A 953 31.62 -25.18 31.03
N HIS A 954 31.79 -25.89 32.14
CA HIS A 954 33.10 -26.37 32.63
C HIS A 954 33.37 -27.85 32.35
N THR A 955 32.51 -28.51 31.57
CA THR A 955 32.65 -29.91 31.13
C THR A 955 32.97 -29.93 29.63
N GLU A 956 33.93 -30.75 29.22
CA GLU A 956 34.39 -30.93 27.85
C GLU A 956 33.60 -32.02 27.11
N ALA A 957 33.88 -32.17 25.81
CA ALA A 957 33.26 -33.22 25.00
C ALA A 957 33.67 -34.60 25.53
N GLU A 958 32.75 -35.56 25.52
CA GLU A 958 32.85 -36.93 26.00
C GLU A 958 32.83 -37.14 27.54
N ASP A 959 32.89 -36.05 28.31
CA ASP A 959 32.68 -36.08 29.74
C ASP A 959 31.24 -36.30 30.15
N THR A 960 30.99 -36.49 31.46
CA THR A 960 29.67 -36.81 31.95
C THR A 960 29.18 -35.80 32.98
N ILE A 961 27.94 -35.35 32.80
CA ILE A 961 27.19 -34.63 33.81
C ILE A 961 26.07 -35.52 34.31
N THR A 962 25.88 -35.59 35.61
CA THR A 962 24.79 -36.35 36.24
C THR A 962 23.95 -35.43 37.13
N LEU A 963 22.69 -35.24 36.78
CA LEU A 963 21.68 -34.64 37.65
C LEU A 963 20.98 -35.76 38.42
N SER A 964 21.08 -35.73 39.75
CA SER A 964 20.40 -36.75 40.55
C SER A 964 19.55 -36.16 41.65
N VAL A 965 18.48 -36.88 41.96
CA VAL A 965 17.59 -36.54 43.07
C VAL A 965 17.28 -37.79 43.94
N LYS A 966 17.53 -37.68 45.21
CA LYS A 966 17.31 -38.76 46.17
C LYS A 966 16.68 -38.20 47.46
N LYS A 967 15.85 -38.99 48.08
CA LYS A 967 15.33 -38.71 49.42
C LYS A 967 16.30 -39.33 50.45
N GLU A 968 16.86 -38.51 51.30
CA GLU A 968 17.74 -38.92 52.38
C GLU A 968 17.12 -38.47 53.73
N GLU A 969 16.59 -39.44 54.48
CA GLU A 969 15.87 -39.23 55.74
C GLU A 969 14.73 -38.20 55.59
N ASN A 970 14.90 -37.01 56.12
CA ASN A 970 13.90 -35.90 56.08
C ASN A 970 14.20 -34.84 55.00
N ASN A 971 15.30 -35.03 54.27
CA ASN A 971 15.75 -34.06 53.26
C ASN A 971 15.64 -34.63 51.82
N VAL A 972 15.52 -33.77 50.89
CA VAL A 972 15.68 -34.11 49.45
C VAL A 972 17.00 -33.54 49.00
N VAL A 973 17.86 -34.43 48.54
CA VAL A 973 19.18 -34.04 48.02
C VAL A 973 19.13 -34.04 46.49
N ILE A 974 19.36 -32.85 45.92
CA ILE A 974 19.56 -32.64 44.49
C ILE A 974 21.07 -32.49 44.29
N ARG A 975 21.61 -33.29 43.39
CA ARG A 975 23.06 -33.25 43.13
C ARG A 975 23.26 -33.07 41.61
N VAL A 976 24.05 -32.08 41.26
CA VAL A 976 24.62 -31.93 39.90
C VAL A 976 26.09 -32.32 40.03
N LYS A 977 26.51 -33.36 39.35
CA LYS A 977 27.90 -33.83 39.34
C LYS A 977 28.40 -33.78 37.91
N ASP A 978 29.50 -33.17 37.69
CA ASP A 978 30.20 -33.18 36.44
C ASP A 978 31.61 -33.82 36.61
N THR A 979 32.20 -34.19 35.48
CA THR A 979 33.56 -34.73 35.45
C THR A 979 34.51 -33.74 34.78
N GLY A 980 34.12 -32.50 34.66
CA GLY A 980 34.90 -31.44 34.04
C GLY A 980 36.17 -31.00 34.80
N SER A 981 36.63 -29.82 34.50
CA SER A 981 37.90 -29.28 34.96
C SER A 981 38.06 -29.16 36.49
N GLY A 982 36.96 -29.31 37.24
CA GLY A 982 36.95 -29.21 38.71
C GLY A 982 37.23 -27.80 39.21
N ILE A 983 37.29 -27.67 40.54
CA ILE A 983 37.55 -26.39 41.22
C ILE A 983 38.79 -26.59 42.16
N ASP A 984 39.73 -25.66 42.10
CA ASP A 984 40.91 -25.67 43.00
C ASP A 984 40.49 -25.65 44.46
N ALA A 985 41.06 -26.51 45.26
CA ALA A 985 40.74 -26.64 46.69
C ALA A 985 40.85 -25.33 47.47
N LYS A 986 41.66 -24.38 47.01
CA LYS A 986 41.78 -23.01 47.57
C LYS A 986 40.64 -22.07 47.23
N GLU A 987 39.86 -22.40 46.23
CA GLU A 987 38.78 -21.56 45.73
C GLU A 987 37.38 -22.07 46.18
N ILE A 988 37.28 -23.29 46.67
CA ILE A 988 36.00 -23.91 47.07
C ILE A 988 35.25 -23.05 48.11
N ASP A 989 35.95 -22.50 49.11
CA ASP A 989 35.32 -21.67 50.13
C ASP A 989 34.84 -20.30 49.60
N LYS A 990 35.32 -19.88 48.42
CA LYS A 990 35.02 -18.56 47.83
C LYS A 990 33.98 -18.61 46.72
N ILE A 991 33.68 -19.76 46.17
CA ILE A 991 32.74 -19.88 45.03
C ILE A 991 31.31 -19.44 45.36
N PHE A 992 30.97 -19.36 46.64
CA PHE A 992 29.72 -18.83 47.14
C PHE A 992 29.83 -17.40 47.64
N ASP A 993 31.01 -16.78 47.58
CA ASP A 993 31.19 -15.38 47.86
C ASP A 993 30.57 -14.51 46.75
N ARG A 994 30.03 -13.39 47.16
CA ARG A 994 29.31 -12.47 46.27
C ARG A 994 30.27 -11.87 45.27
N PHE A 995 29.95 -11.94 44.01
CA PHE A 995 30.74 -11.40 42.88
C PHE A 995 32.12 -12.07 42.65
N TYR A 996 32.33 -13.26 43.16
CA TYR A 996 33.49 -14.05 42.80
C TYR A 996 33.24 -14.76 41.46
N GLN A 997 34.06 -14.46 40.44
CA GLN A 997 34.02 -15.09 39.12
C GLN A 997 35.33 -15.82 38.88
#